data_8a657074a8a9e89b7516342506ee0885
#
_entry.id   8a657074a8a9e89b7516342506ee0885
#
_cell.length_a   1.000
_cell.length_b   1.000
_cell.length_c   1.000
_cell.angle_alpha   90.00
_cell.angle_beta   90.00
_cell.angle_gamma   90.00
#
_symmetry.space_group_name_H-M   'P 1'
#
loop_
_entity.id
_entity.type
_entity.pdbx_description
1 polymer ?
#
loop_
_entity_poly.entity_id
_entity_poly.type
_entity_poly.pdbx_seq_one_letter_code
_entity_poly.pdbx_strand_id
1 'polypeptide(L)'
;MSLDRRWRLPLVVVHAGAGFGKSTLLAQAMRENQLEPKGRDVWVSLEPADSAAAVLADRLRAALDPTFEADVEPNVATLARALAAQAPTHVAVMIDDVHRLDSGSSGERLLGQLLRSLPANAHMVLASRRPPPVPLSRLQAQGRVLVVGGDELRFTESEVGAFAGRTDMDLTRFGGWPALVRLGSEVGAATPADFVFEEVLDGLAADARRGLEVAALIDGASEGLIEEIVGVAGAADVVASVPLVATNADGEVRPHHLWREFLIPALGRDAVAALLSDAATALHQRGQHGRAFELLAEAGDWERALPVLFAACNDQRQPPWRGQLERWRESIPPTLAERPEAKYVSAMLLREERPWDPETIDLLGQVLDAFEKHGDRRSLITAGLRSLLTHYFRCDPDGFEQHVFRLARRPDMERTLDDVLSRTPATAAQIAFLRGDVGAAEVALARVDPADLEPRMRFFPSLVAADLAMMRGDVDRALVALDAAAGWAADCDGAGGTLESRARPEVLRRLQGIVDLQTATDMVAWISIYTAPEQLEMIGWSALLSVHAGDLARAEELIARARAANFDSRDLPRVSSVVAVAEASLRAATGDLDGAAAMLATCLRDGKVAPAGESSAMFWQPALAALADPAIEDQLRSHLTGGDGLRALELGAAAREARAGRSFDVSVLDRPPEWLMGRLPLPLLVELACSVVSVGSASGDSLLSHAVEVRPAEVREALRRVADGGEPAGEAALEILAGLPIPPDQPLRLELLGPTRLLSGGSEVEHPDWRRERARSLLALLVLQGEQPRERAAAILWPDADPSRASANLRLTLHYLQSALEPTRAKGDASYFLDTRGTTIRLRGFDRLTVDVWDFERFLDEAESARRSAAITSSLFSFEQALALWRGDQLSDVLDQEWAEVSRHRLQMRFLDAGVRCGSLQLADDRPEDALATALRVLEMEPWSEAAHRIAISARLDLGDRAGALRQIESCRQMLAELGVDPEGETLMLERLARRTDPTDD
;
A
#
# COMPACT_ATOMS: atom_id res chain seq x y z
N MET A 1 -9.30 -31.65 -25.68
CA MET A 1 -10.04 -30.55 -25.09
C MET A 1 -9.19 -29.30 -25.15
N SER A 2 -9.65 -28.20 -25.69
CA SER A 2 -8.85 -26.97 -25.79
C SER A 2 -9.32 -25.94 -24.75
N LEU A 3 -8.38 -25.28 -24.07
CA LEU A 3 -8.65 -24.18 -23.15
C LEU A 3 -8.70 -22.81 -23.86
N ASP A 4 -8.94 -22.76 -25.14
CA ASP A 4 -9.00 -21.53 -25.94
C ASP A 4 -10.03 -20.52 -25.44
N ARG A 5 -11.09 -21.00 -24.81
CA ARG A 5 -12.09 -20.13 -24.18
C ARG A 5 -11.54 -19.26 -23.03
N ARG A 6 -10.29 -19.55 -22.54
CA ARG A 6 -9.64 -18.70 -21.54
C ARG A 6 -9.44 -17.28 -22.02
N TRP A 7 -9.26 -17.06 -23.32
CA TRP A 7 -9.09 -15.74 -23.91
C TRP A 7 -10.36 -14.90 -24.05
N ARG A 8 -11.53 -15.52 -23.77
CA ARG A 8 -12.84 -14.86 -23.87
C ARG A 8 -13.55 -14.75 -22.51
N LEU A 9 -13.06 -15.44 -21.50
CA LEU A 9 -13.67 -15.49 -20.17
C LEU A 9 -12.65 -15.00 -19.12
N PRO A 10 -13.08 -14.20 -18.16
CA PRO A 10 -12.17 -13.75 -17.10
C PRO A 10 -11.68 -14.91 -16.21
N LEU A 11 -12.43 -16.03 -16.15
CA LEU A 11 -12.09 -17.16 -15.30
C LEU A 11 -12.41 -18.50 -15.96
N VAL A 12 -11.43 -19.40 -15.90
CA VAL A 12 -11.63 -20.84 -16.16
C VAL A 12 -11.21 -21.62 -14.91
N VAL A 13 -12.04 -22.53 -14.47
CA VAL A 13 -11.77 -23.42 -13.33
C VAL A 13 -11.67 -24.85 -13.81
N VAL A 14 -10.54 -25.48 -13.58
CA VAL A 14 -10.31 -26.91 -13.87
C VAL A 14 -10.20 -27.64 -12.53
N HIS A 15 -11.25 -28.35 -12.14
CA HIS A 15 -11.23 -29.10 -10.88
C HIS A 15 -11.52 -30.59 -11.09
N ALA A 16 -10.59 -31.40 -10.66
CA ALA A 16 -10.75 -32.85 -10.70
C ALA A 16 -9.77 -33.47 -9.69
N GLY A 17 -10.04 -34.70 -9.31
CA GLY A 17 -9.14 -35.47 -8.49
C GLY A 17 -7.72 -35.49 -9.06
N ALA A 18 -6.83 -36.04 -8.32
CA ALA A 18 -5.47 -36.17 -8.77
C ALA A 18 -5.36 -37.19 -9.94
N GLY A 19 -4.35 -37.04 -10.76
CA GLY A 19 -4.15 -37.92 -11.93
C GLY A 19 -5.10 -37.72 -13.11
N PHE A 20 -6.00 -36.73 -13.05
CA PHE A 20 -6.89 -36.38 -14.15
C PHE A 20 -6.25 -35.53 -15.24
N GLY A 21 -4.94 -35.25 -15.16
CA GLY A 21 -4.21 -34.55 -16.20
C GLY A 21 -4.42 -33.02 -16.21
N LYS A 22 -4.84 -32.39 -15.10
CA LYS A 22 -5.05 -30.94 -15.00
C LYS A 22 -3.83 -30.15 -15.45
N SER A 23 -2.69 -30.38 -14.81
CA SER A 23 -1.40 -29.69 -15.15
C SER A 23 -0.98 -30.00 -16.59
N THR A 24 -1.24 -31.22 -17.08
CA THR A 24 -0.98 -31.61 -18.47
C THR A 24 -1.85 -30.81 -19.43
N LEU A 25 -3.13 -30.60 -19.10
CA LEU A 25 -4.05 -29.80 -19.90
C LEU A 25 -3.60 -28.33 -19.96
N LEU A 26 -3.16 -27.76 -18.82
CA LEU A 26 -2.60 -26.41 -18.78
C LEU A 26 -1.32 -26.31 -19.63
N ALA A 27 -0.38 -27.24 -19.47
CA ALA A 27 0.84 -27.29 -20.27
C ALA A 27 0.57 -27.45 -21.78
N GLN A 28 -0.42 -28.26 -22.14
CA GLN A 28 -0.85 -28.40 -23.52
C GLN A 28 -1.43 -27.08 -24.05
N ALA A 29 -2.27 -26.41 -23.28
CA ALA A 29 -2.86 -25.13 -23.67
C ALA A 29 -1.80 -24.04 -23.87
N MET A 30 -0.77 -24.00 -23.05
CA MET A 30 0.39 -23.10 -23.24
C MET A 30 1.17 -23.46 -24.52
N ARG A 31 1.40 -24.74 -24.77
CA ARG A 31 2.09 -25.19 -25.97
C ARG A 31 1.28 -24.88 -27.25
N GLU A 32 -0.03 -25.05 -27.21
CA GLU A 32 -0.93 -24.65 -28.29
C GLU A 32 -0.83 -23.14 -28.54
N ASN A 33 -0.83 -22.32 -27.46
CA ASN A 33 -0.68 -20.86 -27.58
C ASN A 33 0.72 -20.46 -28.09
N GLN A 34 1.79 -21.19 -27.76
CA GLN A 34 3.12 -20.95 -28.33
C GLN A 34 3.16 -21.18 -29.85
N LEU A 35 2.37 -22.15 -30.34
CA LEU A 35 2.26 -22.46 -31.78
C LEU A 35 1.37 -21.44 -32.50
N GLU A 36 0.32 -20.97 -31.81
CA GLU A 36 -0.68 -20.03 -32.29
C GLU A 36 -0.98 -18.97 -31.21
N PRO A 37 -0.12 -17.94 -31.08
CA PRO A 37 -0.25 -16.95 -30.01
C PRO A 37 -1.55 -16.15 -30.09
N LYS A 38 -2.34 -16.20 -29.00
CA LYS A 38 -3.54 -15.36 -28.78
C LYS A 38 -3.31 -14.33 -27.67
N GLY A 39 -2.25 -14.51 -26.89
CA GLY A 39 -1.86 -13.67 -25.78
C GLY A 39 -0.66 -14.27 -25.05
N ARG A 40 -0.32 -13.76 -23.89
CA ARG A 40 0.76 -14.25 -23.03
C ARG A 40 0.20 -15.19 -21.97
N ASP A 41 0.69 -16.42 -21.92
CA ASP A 41 0.42 -17.34 -20.81
C ASP A 41 1.50 -17.20 -19.72
N VAL A 42 1.08 -17.12 -18.48
CA VAL A 42 1.92 -17.09 -17.29
C VAL A 42 1.54 -18.27 -16.40
N TRP A 43 2.51 -19.13 -16.03
CA TRP A 43 2.26 -20.29 -15.18
C TRP A 43 2.76 -20.05 -13.77
N VAL A 44 1.93 -20.37 -12.78
CA VAL A 44 2.27 -20.33 -11.35
C VAL A 44 1.75 -21.60 -10.70
N SER A 45 2.64 -22.37 -10.08
CA SER A 45 2.26 -23.50 -9.22
C SER A 45 2.30 -23.05 -7.76
N LEU A 46 1.20 -23.29 -7.04
CA LEU A 46 1.10 -22.90 -5.65
C LEU A 46 1.69 -23.92 -4.69
N GLU A 47 2.22 -23.39 -3.61
CA GLU A 47 2.74 -24.13 -2.47
C GLU A 47 1.96 -23.80 -1.20
N PRO A 48 2.06 -24.60 -0.13
CA PRO A 48 1.40 -24.26 1.14
C PRO A 48 1.79 -22.89 1.69
N ALA A 49 3.03 -22.42 1.45
CA ALA A 49 3.52 -21.10 1.85
C ALA A 49 2.74 -19.95 1.18
N ASP A 50 2.15 -20.18 0.01
CA ASP A 50 1.32 -19.18 -0.71
C ASP A 50 -0.02 -18.89 0.00
N SER A 51 -0.33 -19.62 1.07
CA SER A 51 -1.41 -19.26 2.00
C SER A 51 -1.17 -17.90 2.68
N ALA A 52 0.08 -17.42 2.74
CA ALA A 52 0.41 -16.05 3.12
C ALA A 52 0.29 -15.11 1.91
N ALA A 53 -0.49 -14.03 2.05
CA ALA A 53 -0.76 -13.10 0.94
C ALA A 53 0.52 -12.48 0.36
N ALA A 54 1.50 -12.14 1.19
CA ALA A 54 2.76 -11.57 0.73
C ALA A 54 3.54 -12.55 -0.16
N VAL A 55 3.62 -13.83 0.25
CA VAL A 55 4.32 -14.87 -0.52
C VAL A 55 3.64 -15.12 -1.86
N LEU A 56 2.30 -15.25 -1.85
CA LEU A 56 1.52 -15.41 -3.08
C LEU A 56 1.67 -14.21 -4.01
N ALA A 57 1.60 -13.00 -3.46
CA ALA A 57 1.74 -11.78 -4.23
C ALA A 57 3.14 -11.65 -4.86
N ASP A 58 4.19 -11.99 -4.13
CA ASP A 58 5.57 -12.02 -4.65
C ASP A 58 5.74 -13.05 -5.76
N ARG A 59 5.20 -14.25 -5.58
CA ARG A 59 5.24 -15.31 -6.60
C ARG A 59 4.52 -14.90 -7.88
N LEU A 60 3.32 -14.32 -7.74
CA LEU A 60 2.56 -13.81 -8.89
C LEU A 60 3.30 -12.64 -9.58
N ARG A 61 3.86 -11.72 -8.80
CA ARG A 61 4.65 -10.60 -9.33
C ARG A 61 5.86 -11.09 -10.12
N ALA A 62 6.66 -11.99 -9.57
CA ALA A 62 7.84 -12.55 -10.22
C ALA A 62 7.50 -13.27 -11.53
N ALA A 63 6.34 -13.93 -11.59
CA ALA A 63 5.88 -14.62 -12.80
C ALA A 63 5.35 -13.64 -13.87
N LEU A 64 4.76 -12.51 -13.45
CA LEU A 64 4.22 -11.50 -14.36
C LEU A 64 5.31 -10.62 -14.95
N ASP A 65 6.22 -10.13 -14.12
CA ASP A 65 7.32 -9.27 -14.56
C ASP A 65 8.55 -9.41 -13.65
N PRO A 66 9.55 -10.20 -14.08
CA PRO A 66 10.78 -10.39 -13.31
C PRO A 66 11.67 -9.13 -13.23
N THR A 67 11.38 -8.09 -14.02
CA THR A 67 12.15 -6.82 -14.05
C THR A 67 11.53 -5.74 -13.16
N PHE A 68 10.37 -6.00 -12.55
CA PHE A 68 9.71 -5.05 -11.67
C PHE A 68 10.57 -4.80 -10.44
N GLU A 69 10.92 -3.53 -10.18
CA GLU A 69 11.77 -3.14 -9.06
C GLU A 69 11.25 -3.69 -7.73
N ALA A 70 12.16 -4.25 -6.93
CA ALA A 70 11.88 -4.96 -5.69
C ALA A 70 11.31 -4.07 -4.55
N ASP A 71 11.26 -2.75 -4.75
CA ASP A 71 10.93 -1.77 -3.70
C ASP A 71 9.42 -1.52 -3.48
N VAL A 72 8.55 -2.17 -4.26
CA VAL A 72 7.09 -2.02 -4.09
C VAL A 72 6.52 -3.31 -3.52
N GLU A 73 5.97 -3.25 -2.31
CA GLU A 73 5.29 -4.41 -1.70
C GLU A 73 4.15 -4.90 -2.62
N PRO A 74 4.18 -6.19 -3.02
CA PRO A 74 3.17 -6.72 -3.91
C PRO A 74 1.84 -6.92 -3.18
N ASN A 75 0.80 -6.30 -3.70
CA ASN A 75 -0.58 -6.43 -3.23
C ASN A 75 -1.52 -6.60 -4.43
N VAL A 76 -2.83 -6.80 -4.17
CA VAL A 76 -3.84 -6.95 -5.22
C VAL A 76 -3.75 -5.83 -6.25
N ALA A 77 -3.54 -4.63 -5.77
CA ALA A 77 -3.49 -3.43 -6.57
C ALA A 77 -2.25 -3.39 -7.49
N THR A 78 -1.08 -3.79 -6.98
CA THR A 78 0.14 -3.87 -7.79
C THR A 78 0.07 -4.99 -8.83
N LEU A 79 -0.55 -6.13 -8.49
CA LEU A 79 -0.75 -7.25 -9.41
C LEU A 79 -1.74 -6.90 -10.53
N ALA A 80 -2.87 -6.28 -10.19
CA ALA A 80 -3.85 -5.84 -11.19
C ALA A 80 -3.24 -4.80 -12.15
N ARG A 81 -2.39 -3.90 -11.65
CA ARG A 81 -1.62 -2.96 -12.48
C ARG A 81 -0.63 -3.65 -13.41
N ALA A 82 0.13 -4.59 -12.89
CA ALA A 82 1.09 -5.34 -13.70
C ALA A 82 0.39 -6.08 -14.86
N LEU A 83 -0.83 -6.57 -14.62
CA LEU A 83 -1.68 -7.16 -15.64
C LEU A 83 -2.21 -6.11 -16.61
N ALA A 84 -2.76 -5.00 -16.11
CA ALA A 84 -3.28 -3.92 -16.94
C ALA A 84 -2.20 -3.25 -17.80
N ALA A 85 -0.98 -3.12 -17.28
CA ALA A 85 0.15 -2.54 -18.00
C ALA A 85 0.58 -3.36 -19.22
N GLN A 86 0.16 -4.61 -19.33
CA GLN A 86 0.42 -5.46 -20.51
C GLN A 86 -0.63 -5.27 -21.62
N ALA A 87 -1.67 -4.46 -21.41
CA ALA A 87 -2.58 -4.13 -22.49
C ALA A 87 -1.81 -3.42 -23.63
N PRO A 88 -2.13 -3.69 -24.93
CA PRO A 88 -3.30 -4.45 -25.37
C PRO A 88 -3.13 -5.97 -25.40
N THR A 89 -2.01 -6.50 -24.93
CA THR A 89 -1.75 -7.94 -24.91
C THR A 89 -2.62 -8.62 -23.85
N HIS A 90 -3.38 -9.63 -24.24
CA HIS A 90 -4.11 -10.47 -23.31
C HIS A 90 -3.16 -11.36 -22.50
N VAL A 91 -3.37 -11.46 -21.20
CA VAL A 91 -2.56 -12.26 -20.29
C VAL A 91 -3.42 -13.31 -19.60
N ALA A 92 -3.09 -14.59 -19.78
CA ALA A 92 -3.73 -15.67 -19.06
C ALA A 92 -2.82 -16.18 -17.93
N VAL A 93 -3.20 -15.92 -16.70
CA VAL A 93 -2.48 -16.42 -15.52
C VAL A 93 -3.02 -17.79 -15.15
N MET A 94 -2.22 -18.82 -15.40
CA MET A 94 -2.54 -20.21 -15.08
C MET A 94 -1.98 -20.55 -13.70
N ILE A 95 -2.88 -20.71 -12.74
CA ILE A 95 -2.53 -21.05 -11.36
C ILE A 95 -2.85 -22.52 -11.13
N ASP A 96 -1.80 -23.32 -10.95
CA ASP A 96 -1.93 -24.74 -10.65
C ASP A 96 -1.89 -24.99 -9.14
N ASP A 97 -2.44 -26.10 -8.72
CA ASP A 97 -2.48 -26.56 -7.33
C ASP A 97 -3.17 -25.58 -6.34
N VAL A 98 -4.21 -24.85 -6.78
CA VAL A 98 -4.95 -23.91 -5.94
C VAL A 98 -5.47 -24.51 -4.63
N HIS A 99 -5.67 -25.83 -4.58
CA HIS A 99 -6.07 -26.56 -3.39
C HIS A 99 -5.04 -26.57 -2.26
N ARG A 100 -3.81 -26.08 -2.51
CA ARG A 100 -2.74 -25.90 -1.52
C ARG A 100 -2.92 -24.64 -0.68
N LEU A 101 -3.76 -23.71 -1.15
CA LEU A 101 -4.17 -22.58 -0.32
C LEU A 101 -5.10 -23.06 0.78
N ASP A 102 -4.78 -22.69 1.97
CA ASP A 102 -5.61 -22.97 3.12
C ASP A 102 -6.89 -22.14 3.11
N SER A 103 -8.00 -22.77 3.45
CA SER A 103 -9.30 -22.07 3.50
C SER A 103 -9.27 -20.99 4.58
N GLY A 104 -9.72 -19.79 4.23
CA GLY A 104 -9.68 -18.62 5.10
C GLY A 104 -8.31 -17.94 5.21
N SER A 105 -7.30 -18.39 4.46
CA SER A 105 -5.96 -17.80 4.44
C SER A 105 -5.95 -16.40 3.85
N SER A 106 -4.90 -15.63 4.14
CA SER A 106 -4.70 -14.33 3.52
C SER A 106 -4.40 -14.44 2.02
N GLY A 107 -3.73 -15.53 1.58
CA GLY A 107 -3.52 -15.84 0.17
C GLY A 107 -4.80 -16.13 -0.59
N GLU A 108 -5.72 -16.91 0.02
CA GLU A 108 -7.05 -17.12 -0.55
C GLU A 108 -7.82 -15.81 -0.74
N ARG A 109 -7.80 -14.94 0.29
CA ARG A 109 -8.45 -13.62 0.22
C ARG A 109 -7.83 -12.76 -0.88
N LEU A 110 -6.50 -12.74 -0.99
CA LEU A 110 -5.79 -12.03 -2.04
C LEU A 110 -6.20 -12.54 -3.43
N LEU A 111 -6.22 -13.86 -3.65
CA LEU A 111 -6.65 -14.45 -4.91
C LEU A 111 -8.10 -14.09 -5.24
N GLY A 112 -8.99 -14.16 -4.25
CA GLY A 112 -10.40 -13.77 -4.41
C GLY A 112 -10.59 -12.27 -4.69
N GLN A 113 -9.74 -11.41 -4.16
CA GLN A 113 -9.73 -9.98 -4.45
C GLN A 113 -9.17 -9.69 -5.85
N LEU A 114 -8.09 -10.35 -6.23
CA LEU A 114 -7.50 -10.22 -7.56
C LEU A 114 -8.50 -10.63 -8.65
N LEU A 115 -9.24 -11.73 -8.46
CA LEU A 115 -10.30 -12.16 -9.37
C LEU A 115 -11.41 -11.11 -9.56
N ARG A 116 -11.71 -10.33 -8.53
CA ARG A 116 -12.73 -9.25 -8.61
C ARG A 116 -12.20 -8.00 -9.31
N SER A 117 -10.89 -7.80 -9.31
CA SER A 117 -10.20 -6.63 -9.87
C SER A 117 -9.41 -6.95 -11.13
N LEU A 118 -9.65 -8.08 -11.78
CA LEU A 118 -9.02 -8.43 -13.05
C LEU A 118 -9.37 -7.41 -14.12
N PRO A 119 -8.37 -6.80 -14.78
CA PRO A 119 -8.59 -5.96 -15.96
C PRO A 119 -9.08 -6.80 -17.14
N ALA A 120 -9.71 -6.17 -18.13
CA ALA A 120 -10.33 -6.86 -19.27
C ALA A 120 -9.33 -7.66 -20.12
N ASN A 121 -8.05 -7.23 -20.16
CA ASN A 121 -6.98 -7.96 -20.84
C ASN A 121 -6.42 -9.14 -20.02
N ALA A 122 -6.90 -9.37 -18.80
CA ALA A 122 -6.38 -10.43 -17.93
C ALA A 122 -7.41 -11.55 -17.74
N HIS A 123 -6.94 -12.78 -17.81
CA HIS A 123 -7.70 -13.99 -17.68
C HIS A 123 -7.04 -14.89 -16.66
N MET A 124 -7.85 -15.64 -15.89
CA MET A 124 -7.32 -16.58 -14.92
C MET A 124 -7.78 -18.00 -15.24
N VAL A 125 -6.85 -18.93 -15.10
CA VAL A 125 -7.14 -20.37 -15.16
C VAL A 125 -6.71 -20.97 -13.82
N LEU A 126 -7.66 -21.49 -13.05
CA LEU A 126 -7.39 -22.09 -11.75
C LEU A 126 -7.50 -23.61 -11.87
N ALA A 127 -6.42 -24.33 -11.59
CA ALA A 127 -6.43 -25.77 -11.51
C ALA A 127 -6.36 -26.25 -10.05
N SER A 128 -7.28 -27.15 -9.66
CA SER A 128 -7.43 -27.56 -8.27
C SER A 128 -7.88 -29.01 -8.16
N ARG A 129 -7.54 -29.68 -7.06
CA ARG A 129 -8.08 -31.03 -6.74
C ARG A 129 -9.49 -30.99 -6.14
N ARG A 130 -9.83 -29.87 -5.52
CA ARG A 130 -11.13 -29.56 -4.92
C ARG A 130 -11.69 -28.32 -5.60
N PRO A 131 -12.99 -28.05 -5.52
CA PRO A 131 -13.50 -26.75 -5.93
C PRO A 131 -12.67 -25.65 -5.28
N PRO A 132 -12.14 -24.69 -6.07
CA PRO A 132 -11.29 -23.65 -5.50
C PRO A 132 -12.10 -22.81 -4.52
N PRO A 133 -11.47 -22.34 -3.42
CA PRO A 133 -12.14 -21.62 -2.35
C PRO A 133 -12.43 -20.15 -2.73
N VAL A 134 -12.95 -19.92 -3.92
CA VAL A 134 -13.32 -18.60 -4.44
C VAL A 134 -14.82 -18.56 -4.76
N PRO A 135 -15.53 -17.46 -4.50
CA PRO A 135 -16.96 -17.35 -4.70
C PRO A 135 -17.32 -17.32 -6.20
N LEU A 136 -17.58 -18.47 -6.79
CA LEU A 136 -17.88 -18.64 -8.21
C LEU A 136 -19.32 -18.30 -8.59
N SER A 137 -20.27 -18.36 -7.64
CA SER A 137 -21.71 -18.28 -7.89
C SER A 137 -22.13 -17.06 -8.72
N ARG A 138 -21.53 -15.90 -8.45
CA ARG A 138 -21.84 -14.67 -9.19
C ARG A 138 -21.31 -14.70 -10.63
N LEU A 139 -20.10 -15.21 -10.85
CA LEU A 139 -19.52 -15.34 -12.18
C LEU A 139 -20.23 -16.41 -13.01
N GLN A 140 -20.67 -17.50 -12.37
CA GLN A 140 -21.50 -18.53 -13.01
C GLN A 140 -22.84 -17.97 -13.46
N ALA A 141 -23.52 -17.20 -12.60
CA ALA A 141 -24.80 -16.57 -12.94
C ALA A 141 -24.68 -15.57 -14.10
N GLN A 142 -23.51 -14.96 -14.27
CA GLN A 142 -23.20 -14.03 -15.36
C GLN A 142 -22.67 -14.70 -16.63
N GLY A 143 -22.47 -16.01 -16.64
CA GLY A 143 -21.86 -16.74 -17.76
C GLY A 143 -20.37 -16.40 -17.99
N ARG A 144 -19.69 -15.84 -16.99
CA ARG A 144 -18.30 -15.36 -17.06
C ARG A 144 -17.26 -16.36 -16.53
N VAL A 145 -17.66 -17.57 -16.24
CA VAL A 145 -16.74 -18.64 -15.82
C VAL A 145 -17.04 -19.93 -16.59
N LEU A 146 -15.97 -20.61 -17.00
CA LEU A 146 -16.00 -21.98 -17.49
C LEU A 146 -15.53 -22.91 -16.38
N VAL A 147 -16.31 -23.91 -16.05
CA VAL A 147 -15.90 -24.95 -15.10
C VAL A 147 -15.71 -26.25 -15.89
N VAL A 148 -14.54 -26.86 -15.72
CA VAL A 148 -14.15 -28.16 -16.30
C VAL A 148 -13.97 -29.13 -15.16
N GLY A 149 -14.80 -30.13 -15.08
CA GLY A 149 -14.78 -31.15 -14.02
C GLY A 149 -14.01 -32.42 -14.38
N GLY A 150 -14.01 -33.38 -13.45
CA GLY A 150 -13.34 -34.64 -13.66
C GLY A 150 -13.89 -35.46 -14.82
N ASP A 151 -15.23 -35.39 -15.06
CA ASP A 151 -15.86 -36.17 -16.12
C ASP A 151 -15.42 -35.70 -17.52
N GLU A 152 -15.21 -34.39 -17.69
CA GLU A 152 -14.71 -33.81 -18.94
C GLU A 152 -13.23 -34.08 -19.18
N LEU A 153 -12.48 -34.43 -18.11
CA LEU A 153 -11.05 -34.75 -18.17
C LEU A 153 -10.77 -36.24 -18.34
N ARG A 154 -11.77 -37.10 -18.20
CA ARG A 154 -11.59 -38.53 -18.47
C ARG A 154 -11.27 -38.75 -19.95
N PHE A 155 -10.34 -39.66 -20.20
CA PHE A 155 -10.10 -40.10 -21.56
C PHE A 155 -11.33 -40.82 -22.14
N THR A 156 -11.73 -40.42 -23.31
CA THR A 156 -12.76 -41.09 -24.09
C THR A 156 -12.28 -42.47 -24.54
N GLU A 157 -13.17 -43.37 -24.94
CA GLU A 157 -12.79 -44.66 -25.45
C GLU A 157 -11.82 -44.57 -26.62
N SER A 158 -11.93 -43.57 -27.49
CA SER A 158 -11.03 -43.34 -28.59
C SER A 158 -9.64 -42.89 -28.14
N GLU A 159 -9.56 -42.06 -27.10
CA GLU A 159 -8.28 -41.60 -26.49
C GLU A 159 -7.61 -42.77 -25.77
N VAL A 160 -8.37 -43.57 -25.01
CA VAL A 160 -7.86 -44.84 -24.42
C VAL A 160 -7.35 -45.76 -25.51
N GLY A 161 -8.07 -45.91 -26.63
CA GLY A 161 -7.70 -46.71 -27.76
C GLY A 161 -6.36 -46.27 -28.41
N ALA A 162 -6.10 -44.95 -28.44
CA ALA A 162 -4.83 -44.41 -28.91
C ALA A 162 -3.62 -44.80 -28.03
N PHE A 163 -3.81 -45.04 -26.74
CA PHE A 163 -2.81 -45.63 -25.84
C PHE A 163 -2.77 -47.17 -25.99
N ALA A 164 -3.91 -47.87 -26.16
CA ALA A 164 -3.99 -49.26 -26.30
C ALA A 164 -3.25 -49.84 -27.53
N GLY A 165 -3.08 -49.04 -28.60
CA GLY A 165 -2.27 -49.42 -29.75
C GLY A 165 -0.76 -49.56 -29.47
N ARG A 166 -0.33 -49.24 -28.23
CA ARG A 166 1.04 -49.34 -27.75
C ARG A 166 1.30 -50.55 -26.80
N THR A 167 0.25 -51.22 -26.40
CA THR A 167 0.30 -52.36 -25.44
C THR A 167 -0.81 -53.36 -25.72
N ASP A 168 -0.60 -54.64 -25.40
CA ASP A 168 -1.62 -55.69 -25.46
C ASP A 168 -2.63 -55.63 -24.29
N MET A 169 -2.58 -54.60 -23.46
CA MET A 169 -3.35 -54.47 -22.24
C MET A 169 -4.70 -53.82 -22.49
N ASP A 170 -5.74 -54.35 -21.86
CA ASP A 170 -7.06 -53.68 -21.83
C ASP A 170 -7.03 -52.48 -20.87
N LEU A 171 -6.80 -51.29 -21.40
CA LEU A 171 -6.77 -50.03 -20.67
C LEU A 171 -8.15 -49.46 -20.33
N THR A 172 -9.23 -50.05 -20.87
CA THR A 172 -10.61 -49.56 -20.63
C THR A 172 -11.05 -49.79 -19.19
N ARG A 173 -10.47 -50.77 -18.51
CA ARG A 173 -10.72 -51.08 -17.09
C ARG A 173 -10.36 -49.96 -16.13
N PHE A 174 -9.54 -48.97 -16.56
CA PHE A 174 -9.15 -47.83 -15.75
C PHE A 174 -10.20 -46.70 -15.84
N GLY A 175 -11.35 -46.93 -16.50
CA GLY A 175 -12.49 -45.99 -16.54
C GLY A 175 -12.14 -44.64 -17.13
N GLY A 176 -11.14 -44.60 -18.04
CA GLY A 176 -10.68 -43.35 -18.64
C GLY A 176 -9.84 -42.45 -17.72
N TRP A 177 -9.37 -42.94 -16.57
CA TRP A 177 -8.52 -42.18 -15.69
C TRP A 177 -7.12 -41.99 -16.29
N PRO A 178 -6.75 -40.72 -16.70
CA PRO A 178 -5.55 -40.51 -17.53
C PRO A 178 -4.25 -41.03 -16.96
N ALA A 179 -4.02 -40.86 -15.64
CA ALA A 179 -2.80 -41.33 -14.99
C ALA A 179 -2.65 -42.86 -15.02
N LEU A 180 -3.73 -43.58 -14.73
CA LEU A 180 -3.72 -45.08 -14.75
C LEU A 180 -3.64 -45.62 -16.17
N VAL A 181 -4.33 -44.96 -17.13
CA VAL A 181 -4.24 -45.35 -18.54
C VAL A 181 -2.80 -45.18 -19.05
N ARG A 182 -2.16 -44.08 -18.72
CA ARG A 182 -0.77 -43.83 -19.09
C ARG A 182 0.18 -44.83 -18.42
N LEU A 183 0.05 -44.99 -17.11
CA LEU A 183 0.88 -45.92 -16.37
C LEU A 183 0.75 -47.35 -16.92
N GLY A 184 -0.48 -47.81 -17.15
CA GLY A 184 -0.73 -49.12 -17.75
C GLY A 184 -0.14 -49.28 -19.15
N SER A 185 -0.09 -48.19 -19.95
CA SER A 185 0.49 -48.20 -21.30
C SER A 185 2.03 -48.26 -21.29
N GLU A 186 2.66 -47.69 -20.25
CA GLU A 186 4.12 -47.63 -20.13
C GLU A 186 4.73 -48.87 -19.48
N VAL A 187 4.05 -49.49 -18.51
CA VAL A 187 4.58 -50.61 -17.71
C VAL A 187 4.12 -51.97 -18.21
N GLY A 188 3.07 -52.05 -19.01
CA GLY A 188 2.62 -53.29 -19.67
C GLY A 188 2.04 -54.35 -18.73
N ALA A 189 1.68 -54.00 -17.49
CA ALA A 189 1.26 -54.98 -16.48
C ALA A 189 -0.25 -55.33 -16.57
N ALA A 190 -0.55 -56.60 -16.50
CA ALA A 190 -1.92 -57.13 -16.57
C ALA A 190 -2.69 -57.15 -15.24
N THR A 191 -2.29 -56.39 -14.23
CA THR A 191 -2.65 -56.54 -12.81
C THR A 191 -3.10 -55.21 -12.16
N PRO A 192 -3.70 -55.25 -10.96
CA PRO A 192 -4.18 -54.04 -10.25
C PRO A 192 -3.09 -52.99 -10.08
N ALA A 193 -3.52 -51.72 -9.87
CA ALA A 193 -2.62 -50.55 -9.71
C ALA A 193 -1.52 -50.80 -8.65
N ASP A 194 -1.82 -51.52 -7.57
CA ASP A 194 -0.89 -51.83 -6.49
C ASP A 194 0.31 -52.67 -6.97
N PHE A 195 0.09 -53.65 -7.84
CA PHE A 195 1.16 -54.46 -8.40
C PHE A 195 2.11 -53.67 -9.31
N VAL A 196 1.58 -52.67 -10.02
CA VAL A 196 2.42 -51.80 -10.87
C VAL A 196 3.37 -50.96 -10.01
N PHE A 197 2.86 -50.47 -8.87
CA PHE A 197 3.69 -49.73 -7.91
C PHE A 197 4.73 -50.62 -7.24
N GLU A 198 4.39 -51.87 -6.87
CA GLU A 198 5.32 -52.85 -6.32
C GLU A 198 6.44 -53.18 -7.31
N GLU A 199 6.11 -53.44 -8.58
CA GLU A 199 7.09 -53.76 -9.62
C GLU A 199 8.07 -52.60 -9.88
N VAL A 200 7.56 -51.33 -9.83
CA VAL A 200 8.43 -50.16 -9.94
C VAL A 200 9.37 -50.05 -8.74
N LEU A 201 8.85 -50.26 -7.52
CA LEU A 201 9.66 -50.20 -6.30
C LEU A 201 10.73 -51.29 -6.24
N ASP A 202 10.41 -52.50 -6.67
CA ASP A 202 11.35 -53.63 -6.70
C ASP A 202 12.46 -53.42 -7.73
N GLY A 203 12.20 -52.61 -8.77
CA GLY A 203 13.21 -52.24 -9.77
C GLY A 203 14.15 -51.12 -9.35
N LEU A 204 13.86 -50.41 -8.24
CA LEU A 204 14.69 -49.32 -7.76
C LEU A 204 15.81 -49.77 -6.82
N ALA A 205 16.97 -49.14 -6.92
CA ALA A 205 18.01 -49.27 -5.90
C ALA A 205 17.49 -48.72 -4.55
N ALA A 206 18.00 -49.29 -3.45
CA ALA A 206 17.53 -48.93 -2.10
C ALA A 206 17.52 -47.44 -1.82
N ASP A 207 18.52 -46.72 -2.30
CA ASP A 207 18.65 -45.26 -2.12
C ASP A 207 17.60 -44.49 -2.91
N ALA A 208 17.37 -44.88 -4.17
CA ALA A 208 16.32 -44.24 -5.01
C ALA A 208 14.91 -44.55 -4.48
N ARG A 209 14.70 -45.80 -4.01
CA ARG A 209 13.46 -46.19 -3.35
C ARG A 209 13.19 -45.32 -2.10
N ARG A 210 14.20 -45.19 -1.22
CA ARG A 210 14.07 -44.32 -0.02
C ARG A 210 13.83 -42.86 -0.40
N GLY A 211 14.47 -42.33 -1.44
CA GLY A 211 14.24 -40.98 -1.94
C GLY A 211 12.80 -40.76 -2.45
N LEU A 212 12.24 -41.76 -3.18
CA LEU A 212 10.85 -41.76 -3.63
C LEU A 212 9.87 -41.83 -2.46
N GLU A 213 10.13 -42.71 -1.49
CA GLU A 213 9.32 -42.86 -0.27
C GLU A 213 9.25 -41.53 0.49
N VAL A 214 10.41 -40.87 0.71
CA VAL A 214 10.46 -39.56 1.36
C VAL A 214 9.71 -38.52 0.54
N ALA A 215 10.05 -38.37 -0.74
CA ALA A 215 9.43 -37.33 -1.56
C ALA A 215 7.90 -37.49 -1.69
N ALA A 216 7.42 -38.75 -1.74
CA ALA A 216 5.99 -39.06 -1.79
C ALA A 216 5.27 -38.77 -0.46
N LEU A 217 5.89 -39.14 0.67
CA LEU A 217 5.29 -38.96 1.99
C LEU A 217 5.17 -37.48 2.38
N ILE A 218 6.14 -36.63 1.97
CA ILE A 218 6.11 -35.19 2.28
C ILE A 218 5.52 -34.31 1.16
N ASP A 219 4.92 -34.97 0.15
CA ASP A 219 4.25 -34.27 -1.00
C ASP A 219 5.21 -33.35 -1.79
N GLY A 220 6.42 -33.85 -2.03
CA GLY A 220 7.49 -33.20 -2.78
C GLY A 220 8.69 -32.78 -1.93
N ALA A 221 9.88 -32.92 -2.51
CA ALA A 221 11.14 -32.58 -1.87
C ALA A 221 12.11 -31.93 -2.86
N SER A 222 12.89 -30.96 -2.41
CA SER A 222 14.00 -30.46 -3.22
C SER A 222 15.10 -31.51 -3.38
N GLU A 223 15.85 -31.43 -4.47
CA GLU A 223 16.98 -32.31 -4.75
C GLU A 223 17.91 -32.47 -3.53
N GLY A 224 18.37 -31.33 -2.97
CA GLY A 224 19.25 -31.37 -1.81
C GLY A 224 18.60 -31.92 -0.54
N LEU A 225 17.28 -31.90 -0.38
CA LEU A 225 16.59 -32.51 0.76
C LEU A 225 16.55 -34.03 0.61
N ILE A 226 16.30 -34.53 -0.60
CA ILE A 226 16.33 -35.98 -0.90
C ILE A 226 17.73 -36.53 -0.63
N GLU A 227 18.77 -35.87 -1.17
CA GLU A 227 20.15 -36.28 -1.03
C GLU A 227 20.63 -36.26 0.42
N GLU A 228 20.23 -35.30 1.21
CA GLU A 228 20.56 -35.21 2.64
C GLU A 228 19.94 -36.36 3.44
N ILE A 229 18.68 -36.70 3.17
CA ILE A 229 17.97 -37.75 3.91
C ILE A 229 18.46 -39.16 3.46
N VAL A 230 18.75 -39.30 2.18
CA VAL A 230 19.23 -40.57 1.58
C VAL A 230 20.72 -40.79 1.82
N GLY A 231 21.50 -39.68 1.87
CA GLY A 231 22.96 -39.74 2.03
C GLY A 231 23.73 -40.01 0.74
N VAL A 232 23.06 -39.92 -0.42
CA VAL A 232 23.66 -40.24 -1.74
C VAL A 232 23.38 -39.16 -2.74
N ALA A 233 24.42 -38.56 -3.33
CA ALA A 233 24.32 -37.59 -4.40
C ALA A 233 23.73 -38.21 -5.68
N GLY A 234 22.87 -37.44 -6.40
CA GLY A 234 22.19 -37.92 -7.61
C GLY A 234 20.98 -38.83 -7.35
N ALA A 235 20.60 -39.10 -6.10
CA ALA A 235 19.40 -39.86 -5.78
C ALA A 235 18.13 -39.17 -6.30
N ALA A 236 18.09 -37.87 -6.29
CA ALA A 236 16.94 -37.08 -6.76
C ALA A 236 16.69 -37.23 -8.27
N ASP A 237 17.75 -37.30 -9.10
CA ASP A 237 17.65 -37.54 -10.55
C ASP A 237 17.01 -38.90 -10.87
N VAL A 238 17.40 -39.92 -10.11
CA VAL A 238 16.82 -41.27 -10.25
C VAL A 238 15.34 -41.26 -9.86
N VAL A 239 14.98 -40.59 -8.76
CA VAL A 239 13.60 -40.45 -8.33
C VAL A 239 12.77 -39.66 -9.36
N ALA A 240 13.33 -38.59 -9.95
CA ALA A 240 12.66 -37.82 -10.99
C ALA A 240 12.37 -38.63 -12.27
N SER A 241 13.14 -39.70 -12.52
CA SER A 241 12.92 -40.61 -13.65
C SER A 241 11.80 -41.65 -13.43
N VAL A 242 11.32 -41.79 -12.21
CA VAL A 242 10.25 -42.73 -11.84
C VAL A 242 8.91 -42.33 -12.46
N PRO A 243 8.10 -43.28 -12.97
CA PRO A 243 6.76 -42.98 -13.48
C PRO A 243 5.90 -42.23 -12.45
N LEU A 244 5.10 -41.28 -12.92
CA LEU A 244 4.28 -40.44 -12.06
C LEU A 244 5.05 -39.55 -11.06
N VAL A 245 6.30 -39.25 -11.36
CA VAL A 245 7.10 -38.24 -10.67
C VAL A 245 7.35 -37.09 -11.64
N ALA A 246 7.22 -35.87 -11.18
CA ALA A 246 7.49 -34.66 -11.95
C ALA A 246 8.46 -33.77 -11.18
N THR A 247 9.32 -33.05 -11.89
CA THR A 247 10.13 -31.97 -11.31
C THR A 247 9.48 -30.64 -11.68
N ASN A 248 9.23 -29.79 -10.69
CA ASN A 248 8.71 -28.46 -10.94
C ASN A 248 9.80 -27.49 -11.42
N ALA A 249 9.42 -26.24 -11.75
CA ALA A 249 10.36 -25.21 -12.21
C ALA A 249 11.43 -24.84 -11.15
N ASP A 250 11.14 -25.07 -9.88
CA ASP A 250 12.02 -24.78 -8.73
C ASP A 250 12.95 -25.95 -8.40
N GLY A 251 12.95 -27.02 -9.21
CA GLY A 251 13.79 -28.21 -9.01
C GLY A 251 13.29 -29.15 -7.91
N GLU A 252 12.03 -29.00 -7.46
CA GLU A 252 11.46 -29.90 -6.47
C GLU A 252 10.87 -31.11 -7.15
N VAL A 253 11.27 -32.31 -6.68
CA VAL A 253 10.79 -33.60 -7.15
C VAL A 253 9.48 -33.93 -6.47
N ARG A 254 8.40 -34.05 -7.25
CA ARG A 254 7.04 -34.29 -6.78
C ARG A 254 6.45 -35.58 -7.33
N PRO A 255 6.45 -36.65 -6.54
CA PRO A 255 5.69 -37.84 -6.85
C PRO A 255 4.19 -37.56 -6.86
N HIS A 256 3.48 -38.24 -7.76
CA HIS A 256 2.04 -38.17 -7.77
C HIS A 256 1.47 -38.76 -6.46
N HIS A 257 0.37 -38.22 -5.94
CA HIS A 257 -0.22 -38.60 -4.64
C HIS A 257 -0.57 -40.10 -4.57
N LEU A 258 -0.81 -40.77 -5.69
CA LEU A 258 -1.01 -42.20 -5.73
C LEU A 258 0.19 -42.97 -5.14
N TRP A 259 1.41 -42.44 -5.26
CA TRP A 259 2.58 -43.02 -4.59
C TRP A 259 2.41 -42.99 -3.07
N ARG A 260 1.91 -41.86 -2.51
CA ARG A 260 1.68 -41.80 -1.06
C ARG A 260 0.57 -42.73 -0.60
N GLU A 261 -0.54 -42.80 -1.35
CA GLU A 261 -1.67 -43.70 -1.06
C GLU A 261 -1.25 -45.14 -1.05
N PHE A 262 -0.35 -45.52 -1.95
CA PHE A 262 0.22 -46.88 -2.01
C PHE A 262 1.26 -47.12 -0.91
N LEU A 263 2.20 -46.21 -0.68
CA LEU A 263 3.34 -46.40 0.23
C LEU A 263 2.92 -46.45 1.71
N ILE A 264 1.91 -45.68 2.14
CA ILE A 264 1.47 -45.69 3.54
C ILE A 264 1.05 -47.08 4.01
N PRO A 265 0.17 -47.82 3.32
CA PRO A 265 -0.15 -49.17 3.73
C PRO A 265 0.99 -50.19 3.48
N ALA A 266 1.81 -50.00 2.44
CA ALA A 266 2.92 -50.92 2.10
C ALA A 266 4.07 -50.85 3.11
N LEU A 267 4.43 -49.70 3.61
CA LEU A 267 5.52 -49.52 4.57
C LEU A 267 5.09 -49.82 6.02
N GLY A 268 3.84 -49.64 6.32
CA GLY A 268 3.32 -49.74 7.68
C GLY A 268 3.62 -48.49 8.55
N ARG A 269 2.85 -48.37 9.63
CA ARG A 269 2.79 -47.16 10.45
C ARG A 269 4.16 -46.72 11.02
N ASP A 270 4.93 -47.65 11.54
CA ASP A 270 6.20 -47.37 12.22
C ASP A 270 7.28 -46.88 11.24
N ALA A 271 7.36 -47.48 10.04
CA ALA A 271 8.29 -47.05 9.01
C ALA A 271 7.92 -45.65 8.43
N VAL A 272 6.62 -45.40 8.21
CA VAL A 272 6.14 -44.11 7.78
C VAL A 272 6.47 -43.02 8.82
N ALA A 273 6.22 -43.29 10.11
CA ALA A 273 6.53 -42.36 11.18
C ALA A 273 8.03 -42.04 11.27
N ALA A 274 8.88 -43.04 11.08
CA ALA A 274 10.33 -42.85 11.06
C ALA A 274 10.79 -41.97 9.89
N LEU A 275 10.29 -42.22 8.68
CA LEU A 275 10.61 -41.42 7.50
C LEU A 275 10.12 -39.97 7.63
N LEU A 276 8.91 -39.74 8.13
CA LEU A 276 8.39 -38.42 8.41
C LEU A 276 9.23 -37.67 9.44
N SER A 277 9.68 -38.37 10.49
CA SER A 277 10.54 -37.79 11.53
C SER A 277 11.94 -37.42 11.02
N ASP A 278 12.51 -38.22 10.13
CA ASP A 278 13.79 -37.93 9.48
C ASP A 278 13.66 -36.68 8.57
N ALA A 279 12.62 -36.65 7.73
CA ALA A 279 12.33 -35.53 6.85
C ALA A 279 12.08 -34.24 7.64
N ALA A 280 11.32 -34.32 8.73
CA ALA A 280 11.05 -33.19 9.61
C ALA A 280 12.34 -32.62 10.24
N THR A 281 13.29 -33.48 10.59
CA THR A 281 14.58 -33.06 11.13
C THR A 281 15.37 -32.25 10.13
N ALA A 282 15.49 -32.73 8.89
CA ALA A 282 16.16 -32.01 7.81
C ALA A 282 15.46 -30.68 7.47
N LEU A 283 14.13 -30.67 7.43
CA LEU A 283 13.36 -29.43 7.21
C LEU A 283 13.54 -28.42 8.33
N HIS A 284 13.55 -28.86 9.58
CA HIS A 284 13.78 -28.00 10.73
C HIS A 284 15.16 -27.33 10.69
N GLN A 285 16.20 -28.10 10.32
CA GLN A 285 17.56 -27.57 10.16
C GLN A 285 17.67 -26.55 9.04
N ARG A 286 16.82 -26.63 8.04
CA ARG A 286 16.70 -25.67 6.91
C ARG A 286 15.82 -24.46 7.23
N GLY A 287 15.28 -24.37 8.45
CA GLY A 287 14.40 -23.28 8.88
C GLY A 287 12.95 -23.42 8.44
N GLN A 288 12.54 -24.54 7.84
CA GLN A 288 11.15 -24.80 7.44
C GLN A 288 10.35 -25.41 8.61
N HIS A 289 10.25 -24.63 9.70
CA HIS A 289 9.74 -25.11 10.99
C HIS A 289 8.28 -25.52 10.95
N GLY A 290 7.42 -24.79 10.24
CA GLY A 290 5.99 -25.10 10.12
C GLY A 290 5.75 -26.47 9.45
N ARG A 291 6.42 -26.71 8.32
CA ARG A 291 6.33 -28.00 7.60
C ARG A 291 6.89 -29.14 8.42
N ALA A 292 8.00 -28.91 9.13
CA ALA A 292 8.60 -29.88 10.02
C ALA A 292 7.65 -30.29 11.17
N PHE A 293 6.95 -29.31 11.75
CA PHE A 293 5.94 -29.57 12.79
C PHE A 293 4.80 -30.45 12.26
N GLU A 294 4.25 -30.12 11.10
CA GLU A 294 3.14 -30.88 10.50
C GLU A 294 3.50 -32.35 10.26
N LEU A 295 4.73 -32.62 9.80
CA LEU A 295 5.21 -33.98 9.62
C LEU A 295 5.39 -34.72 10.95
N LEU A 296 5.94 -34.10 11.97
CA LEU A 296 6.11 -34.71 13.31
C LEU A 296 4.75 -34.98 13.97
N ALA A 297 3.78 -34.08 13.80
CA ALA A 297 2.42 -34.28 14.29
C ALA A 297 1.74 -35.48 13.58
N GLU A 298 1.92 -35.60 12.26
CA GLU A 298 1.44 -36.74 11.49
C GLU A 298 2.11 -38.05 11.93
N ALA A 299 3.40 -38.01 12.21
CA ALA A 299 4.16 -39.16 12.75
C ALA A 299 3.75 -39.52 14.17
N GLY A 300 3.08 -38.63 14.90
CA GLY A 300 2.74 -38.80 16.32
C GLY A 300 3.90 -38.59 17.28
N ASP A 301 5.02 -38.04 16.81
CA ASP A 301 6.22 -37.75 17.61
C ASP A 301 6.10 -36.39 18.32
N TRP A 302 5.23 -36.32 19.30
CA TRP A 302 4.91 -35.09 20.02
C TRP A 302 6.03 -34.55 20.90
N GLU A 303 6.98 -35.41 21.31
CA GLU A 303 8.15 -34.95 22.06
C GLU A 303 9.02 -33.98 21.22
N ARG A 304 9.15 -34.27 19.94
CA ARG A 304 9.92 -33.47 18.99
C ARG A 304 9.04 -32.39 18.34
N ALA A 305 7.75 -32.67 18.11
CA ALA A 305 6.83 -31.77 17.47
C ALA A 305 6.63 -30.44 18.24
N LEU A 306 6.46 -30.52 19.57
CA LEU A 306 6.17 -29.34 20.38
C LEU A 306 7.30 -28.28 20.36
N PRO A 307 8.58 -28.63 20.55
CA PRO A 307 9.66 -27.64 20.38
C PRO A 307 9.73 -27.04 18.99
N VAL A 308 9.46 -27.85 17.96
CA VAL A 308 9.43 -27.37 16.55
C VAL A 308 8.24 -26.45 16.31
N LEU A 309 7.08 -26.75 16.89
CA LEU A 309 5.91 -25.87 16.88
C LEU A 309 6.23 -24.50 17.48
N PHE A 310 6.90 -24.48 18.63
CA PHE A 310 7.33 -23.22 19.25
C PHE A 310 8.27 -22.43 18.34
N ALA A 311 9.22 -23.11 17.66
CA ALA A 311 10.07 -22.49 16.67
C ALA A 311 9.27 -21.93 15.48
N ALA A 312 8.29 -22.69 14.98
CA ALA A 312 7.41 -22.29 13.89
C ALA A 312 6.56 -21.04 14.23
N CYS A 313 6.04 -20.97 15.45
CA CYS A 313 5.31 -19.78 15.93
C CYS A 313 6.18 -18.52 16.02
N ASN A 314 7.49 -18.68 16.08
CA ASN A 314 8.45 -17.57 16.18
C ASN A 314 9.26 -17.36 14.89
N ASP A 315 8.92 -18.06 13.82
CA ASP A 315 9.58 -17.89 12.53
C ASP A 315 9.24 -16.51 11.95
N GLN A 316 10.29 -15.68 11.81
CA GLN A 316 10.14 -14.32 11.27
C GLN A 316 10.20 -14.28 9.74
N ARG A 317 10.76 -15.32 9.12
CA ARG A 317 10.83 -15.43 7.65
C ARG A 317 9.50 -15.89 7.07
N GLN A 318 8.82 -16.77 7.78
CA GLN A 318 7.52 -17.31 7.41
C GLN A 318 6.59 -17.29 8.64
N PRO A 319 6.12 -16.12 9.07
CA PRO A 319 5.24 -16.04 10.23
C PRO A 319 3.96 -16.81 9.95
N PRO A 320 3.53 -17.68 10.89
CA PRO A 320 2.30 -18.43 10.70
C PRO A 320 1.11 -17.48 10.68
N TRP A 321 0.23 -17.66 9.71
CA TRP A 321 -1.03 -16.93 9.65
C TRP A 321 -2.09 -17.61 10.57
N ARG A 322 -3.12 -16.87 10.93
CA ARG A 322 -4.14 -17.26 11.93
C ARG A 322 -4.70 -18.67 11.72
N GLY A 323 -5.20 -18.99 10.53
CA GLY A 323 -5.80 -20.31 10.27
C GLY A 323 -4.78 -21.45 10.32
N GLN A 324 -3.49 -21.18 10.15
CA GLN A 324 -2.42 -22.16 10.37
C GLN A 324 -2.23 -22.41 11.86
N LEU A 325 -2.20 -21.36 12.68
CA LEU A 325 -2.17 -21.48 14.14
C LEU A 325 -3.40 -22.23 14.68
N GLU A 326 -4.59 -21.96 14.13
CA GLU A 326 -5.83 -22.67 14.49
C GLU A 326 -5.72 -24.16 14.19
N ARG A 327 -5.28 -24.55 12.98
CA ARG A 327 -5.06 -25.97 12.64
C ARG A 327 -4.00 -26.62 13.50
N TRP A 328 -2.88 -25.95 13.73
CA TRP A 328 -1.84 -26.47 14.60
C TRP A 328 -2.36 -26.73 16.02
N ARG A 329 -3.12 -25.77 16.59
CA ARG A 329 -3.77 -25.95 17.90
C ARG A 329 -4.73 -27.15 17.91
N GLU A 330 -5.56 -27.27 16.88
CA GLU A 330 -6.54 -28.36 16.76
C GLU A 330 -5.87 -29.74 16.58
N SER A 331 -4.69 -29.80 15.99
CA SER A 331 -3.94 -31.04 15.82
C SER A 331 -3.33 -31.57 17.12
N ILE A 332 -3.14 -30.71 18.14
CA ILE A 332 -2.52 -31.09 19.40
C ILE A 332 -3.48 -31.96 20.21
N PRO A 333 -3.06 -33.15 20.65
CA PRO A 333 -3.88 -34.00 21.51
C PRO A 333 -4.27 -33.30 22.82
N PRO A 334 -5.51 -33.49 23.31
CA PRO A 334 -5.98 -32.86 24.56
C PRO A 334 -5.09 -33.17 25.78
N THR A 335 -4.41 -34.31 25.79
CA THR A 335 -3.47 -34.70 26.85
C THR A 335 -2.21 -33.83 26.92
N LEU A 336 -1.90 -33.09 25.84
CA LEU A 336 -0.75 -32.21 25.74
C LEU A 336 -1.12 -30.72 25.79
N ALA A 337 -2.40 -30.39 25.97
CA ALA A 337 -2.89 -28.99 25.99
C ALA A 337 -2.23 -28.13 27.10
N GLU A 338 -1.80 -28.75 28.20
CA GLU A 338 -1.14 -28.07 29.32
C GLU A 338 0.37 -27.82 29.08
N ARG A 339 0.94 -28.33 28.00
CA ARG A 339 2.34 -28.11 27.65
C ARG A 339 2.55 -26.62 27.26
N PRO A 340 3.70 -26.03 27.64
CA PRO A 340 3.96 -24.61 27.39
C PRO A 340 3.90 -24.24 25.92
N GLU A 341 4.35 -25.11 25.03
CA GLU A 341 4.32 -24.88 23.59
C GLU A 341 2.88 -24.85 23.04
N ALA A 342 2.00 -25.71 23.54
CA ALA A 342 0.58 -25.73 23.20
C ALA A 342 -0.16 -24.48 23.70
N LYS A 343 0.12 -24.07 24.93
CA LYS A 343 -0.39 -22.79 25.47
C LYS A 343 0.12 -21.60 24.69
N TYR A 344 1.37 -21.67 24.21
CA TYR A 344 1.95 -20.60 23.44
C TYR A 344 1.21 -20.36 22.10
N VAL A 345 0.83 -21.43 21.39
CA VAL A 345 0.01 -21.31 20.17
C VAL A 345 -1.33 -20.61 20.49
N SER A 346 -1.97 -20.99 21.57
CA SER A 346 -3.22 -20.37 22.02
C SER A 346 -3.03 -18.88 22.38
N ALA A 347 -1.90 -18.55 23.03
CA ALA A 347 -1.53 -17.18 23.32
C ALA A 347 -1.27 -16.37 22.04
N MET A 348 -0.63 -16.97 21.02
CA MET A 348 -0.40 -16.29 19.74
C MET A 348 -1.71 -16.03 18.99
N LEU A 349 -2.66 -16.96 19.03
CA LEU A 349 -3.98 -16.76 18.43
C LEU A 349 -4.75 -15.62 19.08
N LEU A 350 -4.80 -15.59 20.40
CA LEU A 350 -5.43 -14.48 21.14
C LEU A 350 -4.73 -13.15 20.88
N ARG A 351 -3.39 -13.19 20.82
CA ARG A 351 -2.58 -12.01 20.54
C ARG A 351 -2.86 -11.41 19.17
N GLU A 352 -3.13 -12.22 18.17
CA GLU A 352 -3.49 -11.71 16.84
C GLU A 352 -4.86 -11.04 16.81
N GLU A 353 -5.80 -11.49 17.63
CA GLU A 353 -7.13 -10.88 17.70
C GLU A 353 -7.18 -9.68 18.63
N ARG A 354 -6.69 -9.89 19.86
CA ARG A 354 -6.83 -8.97 20.97
C ARG A 354 -5.55 -8.97 21.82
N PRO A 355 -4.43 -8.45 21.29
CA PRO A 355 -3.14 -8.45 22.00
C PRO A 355 -3.20 -7.67 23.32
N TRP A 356 -4.18 -6.79 23.48
CA TRP A 356 -4.41 -5.99 24.68
C TRP A 356 -5.27 -6.69 25.75
N ASP A 357 -5.89 -7.83 25.43
CA ASP A 357 -6.78 -8.52 26.34
C ASP A 357 -6.00 -9.07 27.56
N PRO A 358 -6.50 -8.89 28.79
CA PRO A 358 -5.89 -9.48 29.99
C PRO A 358 -5.67 -10.99 29.89
N GLU A 359 -6.57 -11.71 29.21
CA GLU A 359 -6.44 -13.15 28.97
C GLU A 359 -5.17 -13.50 28.16
N THR A 360 -4.82 -12.66 27.18
CA THR A 360 -3.58 -12.82 26.42
C THR A 360 -2.35 -12.71 27.32
N ILE A 361 -2.35 -11.73 28.24
CA ILE A 361 -1.26 -11.50 29.19
C ILE A 361 -1.15 -12.65 30.18
N ASP A 362 -2.26 -13.07 30.73
CA ASP A 362 -2.30 -14.18 31.69
C ASP A 362 -1.82 -15.49 31.07
N LEU A 363 -2.22 -15.76 29.83
CA LEU A 363 -1.79 -16.96 29.13
C LEU A 363 -0.30 -16.92 28.79
N LEU A 364 0.23 -15.77 28.36
CA LEU A 364 1.67 -15.58 28.18
C LEU A 364 2.43 -15.73 29.50
N GLY A 365 1.89 -15.22 30.61
CA GLY A 365 2.42 -15.41 31.95
C GLY A 365 2.56 -16.88 32.33
N GLN A 366 1.50 -17.68 32.12
CA GLN A 366 1.51 -19.13 32.34
C GLN A 366 2.55 -19.86 31.50
N VAL A 367 2.72 -19.44 30.24
CA VAL A 367 3.75 -19.99 29.34
C VAL A 367 5.14 -19.73 29.89
N LEU A 368 5.39 -18.49 30.36
CA LEU A 368 6.69 -18.12 30.94
C LEU A 368 6.96 -18.89 32.24
N ASP A 369 5.95 -19.07 33.11
CA ASP A 369 6.05 -19.87 34.35
C ASP A 369 6.41 -21.32 34.04
N ALA A 370 5.81 -21.87 32.98
CA ALA A 370 6.07 -23.25 32.58
C ALA A 370 7.50 -23.42 32.02
N PHE A 371 7.98 -22.53 31.14
CA PHE A 371 9.35 -22.60 30.63
C PHE A 371 10.39 -22.38 31.74
N GLU A 372 10.12 -21.46 32.65
CA GLU A 372 11.01 -21.24 33.83
C GLU A 372 11.11 -22.50 34.70
N LYS A 373 9.97 -23.12 34.99
CA LYS A 373 9.89 -24.37 35.79
C LYS A 373 10.62 -25.54 35.10
N HIS A 374 10.58 -25.63 33.78
CA HIS A 374 11.27 -26.68 33.03
C HIS A 374 12.75 -26.35 32.77
N GLY A 375 13.22 -25.17 33.12
CA GLY A 375 14.60 -24.71 32.90
C GLY A 375 14.94 -24.41 31.45
N ASP A 376 13.94 -24.32 30.57
CA ASP A 376 14.13 -23.94 29.15
C ASP A 376 14.28 -22.44 29.00
N ARG A 377 15.50 -21.97 29.24
CA ARG A 377 15.82 -20.56 29.20
C ARG A 377 15.71 -19.96 27.79
N ARG A 378 15.98 -20.71 26.75
CA ARG A 378 15.90 -20.20 25.37
C ARG A 378 14.46 -19.88 24.99
N SER A 379 13.56 -20.79 25.23
CA SER A 379 12.13 -20.60 25.00
C SER A 379 11.53 -19.54 25.92
N LEU A 380 11.98 -19.47 27.19
CA LEU A 380 11.61 -18.41 28.12
C LEU A 380 11.94 -17.01 27.58
N ILE A 381 13.15 -16.82 27.07
CA ILE A 381 13.57 -15.53 26.48
C ILE A 381 12.73 -15.19 25.23
N THR A 382 12.54 -16.16 24.35
CA THR A 382 11.79 -15.96 23.10
C THR A 382 10.32 -15.60 23.36
N ALA A 383 9.64 -16.34 24.22
CA ALA A 383 8.26 -16.04 24.63
C ALA A 383 8.17 -14.73 25.40
N GLY A 384 9.16 -14.44 26.25
CA GLY A 384 9.24 -13.23 27.04
C GLY A 384 9.37 -11.97 26.21
N LEU A 385 10.11 -11.99 25.09
CA LEU A 385 10.17 -10.85 24.18
C LEU A 385 8.80 -10.53 23.57
N ARG A 386 7.98 -11.53 23.26
CA ARG A 386 6.60 -11.32 22.80
C ARG A 386 5.72 -10.72 23.90
N SER A 387 5.87 -11.17 25.14
CA SER A 387 5.17 -10.59 26.29
C SER A 387 5.58 -9.15 26.57
N LEU A 388 6.87 -8.83 26.45
CA LEU A 388 7.37 -7.45 26.59
C LEU A 388 6.72 -6.51 25.57
N LEU A 389 6.58 -6.92 24.31
CA LEU A 389 5.89 -6.12 23.30
C LEU A 389 4.44 -5.85 23.67
N THR A 390 3.74 -6.84 24.26
CA THR A 390 2.36 -6.65 24.73
C THR A 390 2.28 -5.59 25.82
N HIS A 391 3.18 -5.62 26.82
CA HIS A 391 3.26 -4.58 27.86
C HIS A 391 3.65 -3.21 27.30
N TYR A 392 4.50 -3.18 26.27
CA TYR A 392 4.88 -1.94 25.59
C TYR A 392 3.67 -1.27 24.92
N PHE A 393 2.89 -2.02 24.14
CA PHE A 393 1.67 -1.48 23.49
C PHE A 393 0.60 -1.03 24.50
N ARG A 394 0.53 -1.69 25.64
CA ARG A 394 -0.36 -1.30 26.74
C ARG A 394 0.17 -0.12 27.56
N CYS A 395 1.39 0.34 27.27
CA CYS A 395 2.09 1.31 28.10
C CYS A 395 2.13 0.93 29.60
N ASP A 396 2.36 -0.35 29.88
CA ASP A 396 2.44 -0.91 31.23
C ASP A 396 3.90 -1.01 31.70
N PRO A 397 4.42 0.01 32.43
CA PRO A 397 5.83 0.03 32.83
C PRO A 397 6.15 -1.04 33.87
N ASP A 398 5.23 -1.36 34.76
CA ASP A 398 5.46 -2.30 35.85
C ASP A 398 5.50 -3.74 35.34
N GLY A 399 4.57 -4.11 34.48
CA GLY A 399 4.58 -5.40 33.78
C GLY A 399 5.82 -5.55 32.90
N PHE A 400 6.20 -4.51 32.15
CA PHE A 400 7.40 -4.51 31.33
C PHE A 400 8.67 -4.72 32.18
N GLU A 401 8.82 -3.98 33.29
CA GLU A 401 9.95 -4.07 34.21
C GLU A 401 10.06 -5.45 34.89
N GLN A 402 8.95 -5.99 35.38
CA GLN A 402 8.90 -7.34 35.98
C GLN A 402 9.37 -8.40 34.98
N HIS A 403 8.93 -8.31 33.72
CA HIS A 403 9.33 -9.25 32.67
C HIS A 403 10.80 -9.11 32.29
N VAL A 404 11.31 -7.89 32.21
CA VAL A 404 12.74 -7.65 31.97
C VAL A 404 13.58 -8.27 33.08
N PHE A 405 13.21 -8.04 34.34
CA PHE A 405 13.91 -8.61 35.49
C PHE A 405 13.87 -10.15 35.48
N ARG A 406 12.70 -10.72 35.19
CA ARG A 406 12.51 -12.16 35.04
C ARG A 406 13.42 -12.77 33.96
N LEU A 407 13.48 -12.15 32.80
CA LEU A 407 14.31 -12.62 31.67
C LEU A 407 15.82 -12.46 31.93
N ALA A 408 16.21 -11.43 32.68
CA ALA A 408 17.61 -11.17 33.01
C ALA A 408 18.15 -11.99 34.19
N ARG A 409 17.25 -12.55 35.05
CA ARG A 409 17.63 -13.34 36.21
C ARG A 409 18.35 -14.62 35.80
N ARG A 410 19.47 -14.92 36.48
CA ARG A 410 20.21 -16.18 36.33
C ARG A 410 20.15 -16.98 37.64
N PRO A 411 19.95 -18.29 37.60
CA PRO A 411 19.86 -19.12 38.82
C PRO A 411 21.11 -19.08 39.70
N ASP A 412 22.26 -18.80 39.06
CA ASP A 412 23.60 -18.79 39.67
C ASP A 412 24.08 -17.42 40.15
N MET A 413 23.28 -16.39 39.97
CA MET A 413 23.64 -15.00 40.33
C MET A 413 22.44 -14.28 40.94
N GLU A 414 22.55 -13.84 42.20
CA GLU A 414 21.69 -12.84 42.75
C GLU A 414 21.99 -11.48 42.14
N ARG A 415 21.01 -10.95 41.40
CA ARG A 415 21.07 -9.61 40.80
C ARG A 415 19.88 -8.81 41.25
N THR A 416 20.11 -7.54 41.55
CA THR A 416 19.04 -6.58 41.75
C THR A 416 18.53 -6.08 40.39
N LEU A 417 17.34 -5.48 40.36
CA LEU A 417 16.83 -4.83 39.16
C LEU A 417 17.76 -3.72 38.68
N ASP A 418 18.33 -2.93 39.59
CA ASP A 418 19.28 -1.85 39.27
C ASP A 418 20.56 -2.39 38.62
N ASP A 419 21.03 -3.59 39.03
CA ASP A 419 22.17 -4.24 38.39
C ASP A 419 21.86 -4.65 36.94
N VAL A 420 20.63 -5.05 36.67
CA VAL A 420 20.18 -5.40 35.31
C VAL A 420 20.06 -4.16 34.46
N LEU A 421 19.38 -3.12 34.92
CA LEU A 421 19.12 -1.89 34.18
C LEU A 421 20.40 -1.09 33.90
N SER A 422 21.35 -1.11 34.85
CA SER A 422 22.65 -0.46 34.64
C SER A 422 23.45 -1.05 33.47
N ARG A 423 23.22 -2.33 33.14
CA ARG A 423 23.88 -3.07 32.05
C ARG A 423 23.07 -3.12 30.76
N THR A 424 21.83 -2.67 30.80
CA THR A 424 20.92 -2.64 29.66
C THR A 424 20.32 -1.24 29.49
N PRO A 425 21.13 -0.24 29.09
CA PRO A 425 20.69 1.16 29.05
C PRO A 425 19.53 1.37 28.07
N ALA A 426 19.44 0.59 26.98
CA ALA A 426 18.32 0.66 26.06
C ALA A 426 16.98 0.29 26.74
N THR A 427 17.02 -0.77 27.56
CA THR A 427 15.83 -1.21 28.32
C THR A 427 15.48 -0.22 29.44
N ALA A 428 16.50 0.32 30.12
CA ALA A 428 16.31 1.36 31.12
C ALA A 428 15.66 2.62 30.52
N ALA A 429 16.11 3.04 29.33
CA ALA A 429 15.51 4.16 28.60
C ALA A 429 14.01 3.90 28.29
N GLN A 430 13.68 2.69 27.89
CA GLN A 430 12.30 2.31 27.54
C GLN A 430 11.39 2.29 28.79
N ILE A 431 11.85 1.74 29.91
CA ILE A 431 11.10 1.75 31.16
C ILE A 431 10.89 3.18 31.67
N ALA A 432 11.93 4.00 31.65
CA ALA A 432 11.85 5.39 32.08
C ALA A 432 10.86 6.18 31.20
N PHE A 433 10.90 5.95 29.87
CA PHE A 433 9.97 6.54 28.94
C PHE A 433 8.52 6.11 29.25
N LEU A 434 8.26 4.81 29.43
CA LEU A 434 6.92 4.31 29.77
C LEU A 434 6.40 4.87 31.11
N ARG A 435 7.28 5.22 32.05
CA ARG A 435 6.94 5.89 33.32
C ARG A 435 6.77 7.40 33.21
N GLY A 436 7.04 7.98 32.05
CA GLY A 436 7.00 9.43 31.83
C GLY A 436 8.21 10.17 32.39
N ASP A 437 9.25 9.47 32.84
CA ASP A 437 10.49 10.08 33.30
C ASP A 437 11.40 10.36 32.11
N VAL A 438 11.10 11.48 31.44
CA VAL A 438 11.82 11.92 30.24
C VAL A 438 13.31 12.13 30.52
N GLY A 439 13.66 12.70 31.68
CA GLY A 439 15.05 12.96 32.04
C GLY A 439 15.85 11.66 32.23
N ALA A 440 15.28 10.69 32.96
CA ALA A 440 15.92 9.39 33.12
C ALA A 440 16.02 8.62 31.80
N ALA A 441 15.02 8.74 30.91
CA ALA A 441 15.03 8.12 29.61
C ALA A 441 16.15 8.70 28.71
N GLU A 442 16.31 10.02 28.68
CA GLU A 442 17.39 10.69 27.94
C GLU A 442 18.78 10.31 28.45
N VAL A 443 18.96 10.28 29.77
CA VAL A 443 20.24 9.88 30.40
C VAL A 443 20.57 8.41 30.07
N ALA A 444 19.58 7.53 30.10
CA ALA A 444 19.78 6.13 29.76
C ALA A 444 20.07 5.95 28.27
N LEU A 445 19.34 6.66 27.40
CA LEU A 445 19.51 6.60 25.97
C LEU A 445 20.88 7.10 25.52
N ALA A 446 21.43 8.15 26.15
CA ALA A 446 22.76 8.67 25.87
C ALA A 446 23.90 7.66 26.15
N ARG A 447 23.62 6.59 26.88
CA ARG A 447 24.56 5.49 27.19
C ARG A 447 24.44 4.32 26.25
N VAL A 448 23.49 4.34 25.30
CA VAL A 448 23.28 3.26 24.34
C VAL A 448 24.27 3.42 23.19
N ASP A 449 25.11 2.41 22.97
CA ASP A 449 25.83 2.26 21.72
C ASP A 449 25.09 1.21 20.88
N PRO A 450 24.56 1.57 19.70
CA PRO A 450 23.88 0.61 18.83
C PRO A 450 24.80 -0.55 18.39
N ALA A 451 26.12 -0.37 18.38
CA ALA A 451 27.05 -1.42 18.02
C ALA A 451 27.10 -2.55 19.05
N ASP A 452 26.79 -2.25 20.32
CA ASP A 452 26.76 -3.23 21.42
C ASP A 452 25.48 -4.06 21.43
N LEU A 453 24.48 -3.70 20.63
CA LEU A 453 23.18 -4.39 20.56
C LEU A 453 23.16 -5.44 19.43
N GLU A 454 22.43 -6.53 19.67
CA GLU A 454 22.07 -7.45 18.59
C GLU A 454 21.31 -6.68 17.49
N PRO A 455 21.57 -6.98 16.20
CA PRO A 455 20.98 -6.22 15.08
C PRO A 455 19.48 -5.97 15.25
N ARG A 456 18.71 -6.99 15.57
CA ARG A 456 17.25 -6.94 15.79
C ARG A 456 16.79 -6.09 16.98
N MET A 457 17.70 -5.68 17.85
CA MET A 457 17.39 -4.84 19.03
C MET A 457 17.75 -3.38 18.81
N ARG A 458 18.50 -3.04 17.75
CA ARG A 458 19.00 -1.69 17.49
C ARG A 458 17.92 -0.67 17.18
N PHE A 459 16.81 -1.11 16.64
CA PHE A 459 15.71 -0.21 16.30
C PHE A 459 14.96 0.35 17.52
N PHE A 460 14.88 -0.38 18.64
CA PHE A 460 14.16 0.06 19.84
C PHE A 460 14.67 1.37 20.45
N PRO A 461 15.97 1.58 20.69
CA PRO A 461 16.47 2.85 21.18
C PRO A 461 16.13 4.02 20.26
N SER A 462 16.15 3.79 18.94
CA SER A 462 15.78 4.81 17.97
C SER A 462 14.30 5.18 18.05
N LEU A 463 13.40 4.21 18.33
CA LEU A 463 11.98 4.50 18.58
C LEU A 463 11.79 5.34 19.85
N VAL A 464 12.47 4.98 20.93
CA VAL A 464 12.42 5.78 22.17
C VAL A 464 12.95 7.20 21.93
N ALA A 465 14.02 7.33 21.15
CA ALA A 465 14.58 8.64 20.78
C ALA A 465 13.57 9.47 19.96
N ALA A 466 12.85 8.84 19.04
CA ALA A 466 11.83 9.50 18.26
C ALA A 466 10.66 9.97 19.13
N ASP A 467 10.15 9.09 19.98
CA ASP A 467 9.05 9.41 20.89
C ASP A 467 9.43 10.55 21.86
N LEU A 468 10.65 10.55 22.41
CA LEU A 468 11.17 11.65 23.23
C LEU A 468 11.29 12.96 22.44
N ALA A 469 11.76 12.91 21.20
CA ALA A 469 11.84 14.08 20.34
C ALA A 469 10.43 14.65 20.05
N MET A 470 9.46 13.78 19.80
CA MET A 470 8.06 14.18 19.63
C MET A 470 7.48 14.82 20.89
N MET A 471 7.77 14.26 22.09
CA MET A 471 7.36 14.87 23.35
C MET A 471 7.98 16.24 23.57
N ARG A 472 9.17 16.50 23.04
CA ARG A 472 9.83 17.81 23.07
C ARG A 472 9.30 18.78 22.03
N GLY A 473 8.51 18.32 21.08
CA GLY A 473 8.04 19.09 19.93
C GLY A 473 9.10 19.27 18.83
N ASP A 474 10.14 18.43 18.80
CA ASP A 474 11.25 18.49 17.85
C ASP A 474 11.04 17.47 16.73
N VAL A 475 10.40 17.91 15.65
CA VAL A 475 10.03 17.07 14.50
C VAL A 475 11.22 16.54 13.75
N ASP A 476 12.21 17.40 13.51
CA ASP A 476 13.38 17.05 12.70
C ASP A 476 14.19 15.95 13.40
N ARG A 477 14.35 16.07 14.70
CA ARG A 477 15.02 15.05 15.50
C ARG A 477 14.21 13.76 15.57
N ALA A 478 12.90 13.84 15.64
CA ALA A 478 12.03 12.67 15.58
C ALA A 478 12.16 11.92 14.25
N LEU A 479 12.19 12.65 13.13
CA LEU A 479 12.38 12.07 11.80
C LEU A 479 13.74 11.38 11.66
N VAL A 480 14.83 12.02 12.09
CA VAL A 480 16.17 11.42 12.07
C VAL A 480 16.19 10.11 12.87
N ALA A 481 15.55 10.08 14.03
CA ALA A 481 15.49 8.89 14.86
C ALA A 481 14.64 7.77 14.23
N LEU A 482 13.52 8.12 13.60
CA LEU A 482 12.64 7.16 12.89
C LEU A 482 13.32 6.61 11.64
N ASP A 483 14.04 7.43 10.88
CA ASP A 483 14.82 6.96 9.72
C ASP A 483 15.95 6.01 10.15
N ALA A 484 16.60 6.29 11.28
CA ALA A 484 17.56 5.34 11.86
C ALA A 484 16.88 4.02 12.26
N ALA A 485 15.70 4.09 12.88
CA ALA A 485 14.93 2.89 13.23
C ALA A 485 14.55 2.07 11.98
N ALA A 486 14.10 2.73 10.91
CA ALA A 486 13.78 2.10 9.63
C ALA A 486 15.00 1.42 9.00
N GLY A 487 16.17 2.08 9.03
CA GLY A 487 17.42 1.51 8.56
C GLY A 487 17.82 0.25 9.33
N TRP A 488 17.76 0.27 10.66
CA TRP A 488 18.05 -0.91 11.49
C TRP A 488 17.05 -2.05 11.26
N ALA A 489 15.77 -1.72 11.04
CA ALA A 489 14.74 -2.73 10.75
C ALA A 489 14.95 -3.39 9.38
N ALA A 490 15.45 -2.65 8.38
CA ALA A 490 15.75 -3.18 7.05
C ALA A 490 16.93 -4.16 7.06
N ASP A 491 17.91 -3.94 7.94
CA ASP A 491 19.07 -4.82 8.10
C ASP A 491 18.74 -6.16 8.79
N CYS A 492 17.55 -6.30 9.34
CA CYS A 492 17.10 -7.51 10.01
C CYS A 492 16.23 -8.33 9.06
N ASP A 493 16.75 -9.43 8.52
CA ASP A 493 16.01 -10.40 7.69
C ASP A 493 14.66 -10.76 8.34
N GLY A 494 13.55 -10.32 7.77
CA GLY A 494 12.20 -10.69 8.16
C GLY A 494 11.58 -9.89 9.32
N ALA A 495 12.29 -9.00 9.99
CA ALA A 495 11.69 -8.02 10.92
C ALA A 495 11.02 -6.87 10.13
N GLY A 496 10.55 -7.18 8.95
CA GLY A 496 10.02 -6.26 7.99
C GLY A 496 8.89 -5.43 8.57
N GLY A 497 9.20 -4.18 8.80
CA GLY A 497 8.25 -3.12 8.83
C GLY A 497 7.20 -3.22 9.92
N THR A 498 7.63 -2.95 11.16
CA THR A 498 6.66 -2.53 12.16
C THR A 498 6.08 -1.17 11.73
N LEU A 499 4.87 -0.86 12.19
CA LEU A 499 4.23 0.44 12.01
C LEU A 499 5.21 1.60 12.29
N GLU A 500 5.98 1.46 13.37
CA GLU A 500 6.91 2.46 13.84
C GLU A 500 8.06 2.70 12.86
N SER A 501 8.59 1.66 12.23
CA SER A 501 9.75 1.80 11.36
C SER A 501 9.44 2.26 9.94
N ARG A 502 8.22 2.04 9.45
CA ARG A 502 7.83 2.37 8.07
C ARG A 502 6.75 3.45 7.98
N ALA A 503 5.64 3.28 8.68
CA ALA A 503 4.50 4.18 8.52
C ALA A 503 4.67 5.49 9.28
N ARG A 504 5.24 5.49 10.48
CA ARG A 504 5.43 6.72 11.28
C ARG A 504 6.30 7.77 10.61
N PRO A 505 7.50 7.45 10.05
CA PRO A 505 8.28 8.44 9.33
C PRO A 505 7.52 9.05 8.17
N GLU A 506 6.77 8.23 7.45
CA GLU A 506 5.98 8.69 6.31
C GLU A 506 4.81 9.59 6.73
N VAL A 507 4.08 9.23 7.80
CA VAL A 507 3.04 10.07 8.39
C VAL A 507 3.63 11.42 8.82
N LEU A 508 4.77 11.42 9.51
CA LEU A 508 5.44 12.65 9.97
C LEU A 508 5.86 13.55 8.81
N ARG A 509 6.50 13.00 7.78
CA ARG A 509 6.89 13.75 6.58
C ARG A 509 5.68 14.38 5.88
N ARG A 510 4.61 13.62 5.76
CA ARG A 510 3.37 14.09 5.13
C ARG A 510 2.70 15.17 5.97
N LEU A 511 2.73 15.05 7.27
CA LEU A 511 2.21 16.08 8.17
C LEU A 511 3.07 17.36 8.22
N GLN A 512 4.34 17.30 7.86
CA GLN A 512 5.18 18.50 7.68
C GLN A 512 4.90 19.25 6.37
N GLY A 513 4.40 18.55 5.35
CA GLY A 513 4.08 19.11 4.05
C GLY A 513 2.62 19.56 3.91
N ILE A 514 2.24 19.91 2.70
CA ILE A 514 0.82 20.09 2.34
C ILE A 514 0.20 18.70 2.25
N VAL A 515 -0.80 18.45 3.08
CA VAL A 515 -1.56 17.19 3.05
C VAL A 515 -2.71 17.37 2.05
N ASP A 516 -2.60 16.69 0.93
CA ASP A 516 -3.66 16.64 -0.08
C ASP A 516 -4.55 15.38 0.10
N LEU A 517 -5.64 15.34 -0.62
CA LEU A 517 -6.62 14.25 -0.58
C LEU A 517 -5.99 12.92 -0.98
N GLN A 518 -5.06 12.93 -1.93
CA GLN A 518 -4.38 11.72 -2.40
C GLN A 518 -3.48 11.12 -1.32
N THR A 519 -2.74 11.96 -0.61
CA THR A 519 -1.90 11.56 0.53
C THR A 519 -2.73 10.82 1.59
N ALA A 520 -3.90 11.37 1.94
CA ALA A 520 -4.80 10.74 2.91
C ALA A 520 -5.32 9.37 2.40
N THR A 521 -5.66 9.29 1.11
CA THR A 521 -6.16 8.04 0.48
C THR A 521 -5.09 6.95 0.44
N ASP A 522 -3.86 7.29 0.10
CA ASP A 522 -2.74 6.34 0.06
C ASP A 522 -2.48 5.72 1.45
N MET A 523 -2.58 6.50 2.51
CA MET A 523 -2.41 6.00 3.88
C MET A 523 -3.51 5.02 4.29
N VAL A 524 -4.74 5.21 3.82
CA VAL A 524 -5.85 4.27 4.07
C VAL A 524 -5.56 2.89 3.45
N ALA A 525 -4.91 2.85 2.29
CA ALA A 525 -4.55 1.59 1.64
C ALA A 525 -3.55 0.76 2.46
N TRP A 526 -2.76 1.38 3.31
CA TRP A 526 -1.79 0.68 4.18
C TRP A 526 -2.42 -0.02 5.38
N ILE A 527 -3.65 0.35 5.78
CA ILE A 527 -4.31 -0.19 6.98
C ILE A 527 -4.38 -1.72 6.95
N SER A 528 -4.58 -2.32 5.77
CA SER A 528 -4.74 -3.77 5.64
C SER A 528 -3.45 -4.59 5.80
N ILE A 529 -2.29 -3.93 5.85
CA ILE A 529 -0.97 -4.59 5.90
C ILE A 529 -0.59 -4.95 7.34
N TYR A 530 -1.13 -4.23 8.33
CA TYR A 530 -0.72 -4.31 9.73
C TYR A 530 -1.58 -5.25 10.58
N THR A 531 -1.07 -5.64 11.74
CA THR A 531 -1.80 -6.42 12.75
C THR A 531 -2.87 -5.56 13.43
N ALA A 532 -3.80 -6.18 14.16
CA ALA A 532 -4.97 -5.49 14.69
C ALA A 532 -4.67 -4.18 15.47
N PRO A 533 -3.74 -4.11 16.45
CA PRO A 533 -3.46 -2.86 17.15
C PRO A 533 -2.81 -1.80 16.26
N GLU A 534 -1.91 -2.23 15.37
CA GLU A 534 -1.26 -1.36 14.41
C GLU A 534 -2.26 -0.82 13.36
N GLN A 535 -3.22 -1.64 12.95
CA GLN A 535 -4.31 -1.20 12.07
C GLN A 535 -5.12 -0.06 12.70
N LEU A 536 -5.46 -0.18 13.99
CA LEU A 536 -6.21 0.85 14.70
C LEU A 536 -5.43 2.16 14.81
N GLU A 537 -4.13 2.08 15.07
CA GLU A 537 -3.25 3.27 15.08
C GLU A 537 -3.19 3.90 13.68
N MET A 538 -3.04 3.11 12.63
CA MET A 538 -3.06 3.59 11.25
C MET A 538 -4.39 4.21 10.83
N ILE A 539 -5.50 3.68 11.32
CA ILE A 539 -6.83 4.29 11.12
C ILE A 539 -6.86 5.68 11.75
N GLY A 540 -6.35 5.84 12.96
CA GLY A 540 -6.25 7.13 13.62
C GLY A 540 -5.39 8.14 12.86
N TRP A 541 -4.21 7.75 12.41
CA TRP A 541 -3.34 8.59 11.58
C TRP A 541 -3.97 8.95 10.24
N SER A 542 -4.61 7.99 9.58
CA SER A 542 -5.30 8.24 8.31
C SER A 542 -6.49 9.20 8.49
N ALA A 543 -7.21 9.11 9.61
CA ALA A 543 -8.28 10.05 9.95
C ALA A 543 -7.73 11.47 10.14
N LEU A 544 -6.62 11.62 10.87
CA LEU A 544 -5.98 12.92 11.07
C LEU A 544 -5.52 13.55 9.75
N LEU A 545 -4.89 12.76 8.88
CA LEU A 545 -4.48 13.21 7.54
C LEU A 545 -5.69 13.62 6.70
N SER A 546 -6.80 12.88 6.78
CA SER A 546 -8.04 13.23 6.07
C SER A 546 -8.62 14.56 6.54
N VAL A 547 -8.55 14.88 7.85
CA VAL A 547 -8.94 16.18 8.37
C VAL A 547 -8.08 17.30 7.77
N HIS A 548 -6.75 17.11 7.72
CA HIS A 548 -5.84 18.10 7.15
C HIS A 548 -5.98 18.26 5.64
N ALA A 549 -6.38 17.20 4.94
CA ALA A 549 -6.70 17.23 3.51
C ALA A 549 -8.07 17.88 3.20
N GLY A 550 -8.89 18.12 4.23
CA GLY A 550 -10.24 18.66 4.08
C GLY A 550 -11.32 17.61 3.77
N ASP A 551 -10.98 16.32 3.76
CA ASP A 551 -11.93 15.20 3.61
C ASP A 551 -12.56 14.84 4.96
N LEU A 552 -13.44 15.69 5.45
CA LEU A 552 -14.06 15.55 6.76
C LEU A 552 -14.99 14.32 6.83
N ALA A 553 -15.63 13.96 5.72
CA ALA A 553 -16.50 12.78 5.65
C ALA A 553 -15.70 11.48 5.81
N ARG A 554 -14.55 11.39 5.16
CA ARG A 554 -13.64 10.24 5.30
C ARG A 554 -13.04 10.15 6.70
N ALA A 555 -12.67 11.28 7.27
CA ALA A 555 -12.19 11.33 8.65
C ALA A 555 -13.23 10.81 9.64
N GLU A 556 -14.51 11.20 9.49
CA GLU A 556 -15.61 10.71 10.32
C GLU A 556 -15.82 9.20 10.20
N GLU A 557 -15.81 8.66 8.97
CA GLU A 557 -15.89 7.22 8.70
C GLU A 557 -14.77 6.44 9.41
N LEU A 558 -13.52 6.92 9.30
CA LEU A 558 -12.36 6.27 9.89
C LEU A 558 -12.41 6.31 11.43
N ILE A 559 -12.80 7.43 12.02
CA ILE A 559 -12.97 7.56 13.48
C ILE A 559 -14.08 6.61 13.97
N ALA A 560 -15.21 6.55 13.26
CA ALA A 560 -16.29 5.62 13.58
C ALA A 560 -15.82 4.15 13.50
N ARG A 561 -15.00 3.81 12.52
CA ARG A 561 -14.39 2.49 12.36
C ARG A 561 -13.46 2.15 13.53
N ALA A 562 -12.60 3.09 13.96
CA ALA A 562 -11.73 2.89 15.12
C ALA A 562 -12.54 2.64 16.40
N ARG A 563 -13.62 3.39 16.60
CA ARG A 563 -14.52 3.21 17.76
C ARG A 563 -15.26 1.88 17.75
N ALA A 564 -15.65 1.39 16.59
CA ALA A 564 -16.35 0.12 16.44
C ALA A 564 -15.50 -1.10 16.88
N ALA A 565 -14.18 -0.95 16.96
CA ALA A 565 -13.28 -1.99 17.44
C ALA A 565 -13.40 -2.29 18.95
N ASN A 566 -14.15 -1.46 19.68
CA ASN A 566 -14.58 -1.67 21.09
C ASN A 566 -13.43 -2.06 22.05
N PHE A 567 -12.33 -1.33 22.02
CA PHE A 567 -11.23 -1.48 22.98
C PHE A 567 -11.35 -0.43 24.10
N ASP A 568 -10.91 -0.77 25.32
CA ASP A 568 -10.82 0.21 26.41
C ASP A 568 -9.60 1.14 26.14
N SER A 569 -9.78 2.44 26.35
CA SER A 569 -8.71 3.43 26.22
C SER A 569 -7.50 3.14 27.14
N ARG A 570 -7.69 2.42 28.23
CA ARG A 570 -6.63 1.97 29.13
C ARG A 570 -5.82 0.80 28.56
N ASP A 571 -6.40 0.02 27.67
CA ASP A 571 -5.75 -1.14 27.09
C ASP A 571 -4.84 -0.78 25.92
N LEU A 572 -5.21 0.27 25.17
CA LEU A 572 -4.43 0.78 24.05
C LEU A 572 -4.29 2.32 24.10
N PRO A 573 -3.54 2.86 25.06
CA PRO A 573 -3.45 4.30 25.28
C PRO A 573 -2.93 5.08 24.07
N ARG A 574 -1.95 4.53 23.34
CA ARG A 574 -1.39 5.15 22.13
C ARG A 574 -2.44 5.28 21.02
N VAL A 575 -3.19 4.21 20.74
CA VAL A 575 -4.27 4.22 19.74
C VAL A 575 -5.35 5.21 20.13
N SER A 576 -5.77 5.17 21.40
CA SER A 576 -6.78 6.09 21.94
C SER A 576 -6.36 7.55 21.80
N SER A 577 -5.08 7.86 22.01
CA SER A 577 -4.55 9.21 21.87
C SER A 577 -4.60 9.70 20.41
N VAL A 578 -4.17 8.90 19.47
CA VAL A 578 -4.19 9.27 18.04
C VAL A 578 -5.63 9.46 17.54
N VAL A 579 -6.53 8.57 17.91
CA VAL A 579 -7.95 8.70 17.55
C VAL A 579 -8.58 9.93 18.20
N ALA A 580 -8.25 10.24 19.45
CA ALA A 580 -8.74 11.43 20.15
C ALA A 580 -8.23 12.72 19.49
N VAL A 581 -6.97 12.76 19.08
CA VAL A 581 -6.40 13.90 18.33
C VAL A 581 -7.10 14.08 16.98
N ALA A 582 -7.33 12.99 16.25
CA ALA A 582 -8.03 13.04 14.96
C ALA A 582 -9.48 13.56 15.14
N GLU A 583 -10.18 13.09 16.17
CA GLU A 583 -11.54 13.55 16.47
C GLU A 583 -11.59 15.01 16.93
N ALA A 584 -10.68 15.43 17.81
CA ALA A 584 -10.58 16.82 18.23
C ALA A 584 -10.27 17.73 17.02
N SER A 585 -9.38 17.29 16.14
CA SER A 585 -9.07 18.02 14.91
C SER A 585 -10.29 18.13 13.98
N LEU A 586 -11.07 17.06 13.85
CA LEU A 586 -12.32 17.06 13.08
C LEU A 586 -13.36 18.04 13.67
N ARG A 587 -13.59 18.00 14.99
CA ARG A 587 -14.48 18.94 15.67
C ARG A 587 -14.05 20.38 15.48
N ALA A 588 -12.75 20.64 15.66
CA ALA A 588 -12.21 21.99 15.45
C ALA A 588 -12.37 22.46 13.99
N ALA A 589 -12.16 21.59 13.02
CA ALA A 589 -12.35 21.90 11.60
C ALA A 589 -13.82 22.20 11.25
N THR A 590 -14.76 21.54 11.94
CA THR A 590 -16.21 21.80 11.79
C THR A 590 -16.72 23.00 12.61
N GLY A 591 -15.84 23.66 13.39
CA GLY A 591 -16.14 24.89 14.14
C GLY A 591 -16.43 24.68 15.63
N ASP A 592 -16.40 23.47 16.16
CA ASP A 592 -16.58 23.15 17.59
C ASP A 592 -15.21 23.18 18.32
N LEU A 593 -14.63 24.36 18.47
CA LEU A 593 -13.34 24.53 19.15
C LEU A 593 -13.39 24.16 20.64
N ASP A 594 -14.48 24.52 21.33
CA ASP A 594 -14.62 24.27 22.75
C ASP A 594 -14.81 22.78 23.05
N GLY A 595 -15.60 22.08 22.23
CA GLY A 595 -15.75 20.64 22.33
C GLY A 595 -14.45 19.88 22.03
N ALA A 596 -13.69 20.34 21.04
CA ALA A 596 -12.37 19.79 20.71
C ALA A 596 -11.37 19.97 21.86
N ALA A 597 -11.29 21.18 22.41
CA ALA A 597 -10.40 21.51 23.52
C ALA A 597 -10.76 20.74 24.79
N ALA A 598 -12.04 20.70 25.16
CA ALA A 598 -12.52 19.97 26.34
C ALA A 598 -12.25 18.46 26.22
N MET A 599 -12.39 17.90 25.04
CA MET A 599 -12.11 16.48 24.78
C MET A 599 -10.64 16.14 25.03
N LEU A 600 -9.72 16.89 24.44
CA LEU A 600 -8.28 16.68 24.64
C LEU A 600 -7.88 16.90 26.09
N ALA A 601 -8.39 17.94 26.75
CA ALA A 601 -8.13 18.20 28.17
C ALA A 601 -8.65 17.07 29.06
N THR A 602 -9.77 16.45 28.74
CA THR A 602 -10.31 15.31 29.47
C THR A 602 -9.40 14.07 29.29
N CYS A 603 -8.95 13.80 28.07
CA CYS A 603 -8.01 12.71 27.81
C CYS A 603 -6.72 12.86 28.62
N LEU A 604 -6.17 14.07 28.72
CA LEU A 604 -4.94 14.35 29.47
C LEU A 604 -5.14 14.26 30.98
N ARG A 605 -6.26 14.78 31.53
CA ARG A 605 -6.55 14.76 32.98
C ARG A 605 -6.85 13.38 33.54
N ASP A 606 -7.54 12.57 32.78
CA ASP A 606 -7.97 11.25 33.25
C ASP A 606 -6.83 10.21 33.31
N GLY A 607 -5.61 10.59 32.94
CA GLY A 607 -4.47 9.69 32.85
C GLY A 607 -4.73 8.51 31.87
N LYS A 608 -5.74 8.65 31.01
CA LYS A 608 -6.08 7.66 29.98
C LYS A 608 -5.03 7.62 28.89
N VAL A 609 -4.15 8.61 28.88
CA VAL A 609 -3.07 8.75 27.94
C VAL A 609 -1.79 8.42 28.70
N ALA A 610 -1.22 7.26 28.44
CA ALA A 610 0.13 6.93 28.91
C ALA A 610 1.15 7.93 28.34
N PRO A 611 2.35 8.09 28.91
CA PRO A 611 3.36 9.01 28.41
C PRO A 611 3.59 8.90 26.91
N ALA A 612 3.58 7.68 26.36
CA ALA A 612 3.68 7.44 24.93
C ALA A 612 2.47 7.94 24.11
N GLY A 613 1.30 8.03 24.73
CA GLY A 613 0.07 8.57 24.10
C GLY A 613 -0.04 10.08 24.27
N GLU A 614 0.42 10.64 25.37
CA GLU A 614 0.55 12.09 25.58
C GLU A 614 1.40 12.72 24.47
N SER A 615 2.42 12.03 23.97
CA SER A 615 3.27 12.52 22.89
C SER A 615 2.48 12.88 21.63
N SER A 616 1.43 12.15 21.29
CA SER A 616 0.59 12.45 20.12
C SER A 616 -0.23 13.73 20.32
N ALA A 617 -0.91 13.88 21.47
CA ALA A 617 -1.68 15.09 21.77
C ALA A 617 -0.77 16.32 21.92
N MET A 618 0.36 16.17 22.62
CA MET A 618 1.35 17.22 22.81
C MET A 618 1.96 17.71 21.49
N PHE A 619 2.17 16.79 20.57
CA PHE A 619 2.85 17.10 19.31
C PHE A 619 1.89 17.69 18.27
N TRP A 620 0.67 17.12 18.13
CA TRP A 620 -0.21 17.45 17.02
C TRP A 620 -1.18 18.59 17.28
N GLN A 621 -1.69 18.72 18.50
CA GLN A 621 -2.70 19.72 18.84
C GLN A 621 -2.50 20.36 20.24
N PRO A 622 -1.27 20.80 20.58
CA PRO A 622 -1.04 21.42 21.88
C PRO A 622 -1.81 22.74 22.03
N ALA A 623 -2.05 23.45 20.94
CA ALA A 623 -2.84 24.67 20.93
C ALA A 623 -4.30 24.44 21.36
N LEU A 624 -4.95 23.39 20.85
CA LEU A 624 -6.32 23.03 21.24
C LEU A 624 -6.37 22.54 22.71
N ALA A 625 -5.39 21.77 23.14
CA ALA A 625 -5.33 21.31 24.53
C ALA A 625 -5.18 22.48 25.51
N ALA A 626 -4.28 23.44 25.23
CA ALA A 626 -4.04 24.61 26.06
C ALA A 626 -5.23 25.59 26.12
N LEU A 627 -6.07 25.60 25.08
CA LEU A 627 -7.26 26.44 25.01
C LEU A 627 -8.25 26.15 26.15
N ALA A 628 -8.33 24.89 26.61
CA ALA A 628 -9.32 24.45 27.58
C ALA A 628 -9.00 24.85 29.04
N ASP A 629 -7.74 24.70 29.48
CA ASP A 629 -7.41 24.75 30.91
C ASP A 629 -5.93 25.15 31.16
N PRO A 630 -5.64 26.15 32.05
CA PRO A 630 -4.28 26.48 32.45
C PRO A 630 -3.49 25.30 33.05
N ALA A 631 -4.15 24.38 33.76
CA ALA A 631 -3.48 23.22 34.34
C ALA A 631 -2.95 22.27 33.27
N ILE A 632 -3.65 22.15 32.14
CA ILE A 632 -3.20 21.39 30.99
C ILE A 632 -2.03 22.08 30.31
N GLU A 633 -2.05 23.41 30.20
CA GLU A 633 -0.92 24.20 29.70
C GLU A 633 0.33 23.94 30.55
N ASP A 634 0.24 24.03 31.87
CA ASP A 634 1.36 23.80 32.78
C ASP A 634 1.92 22.36 32.67
N GLN A 635 1.03 21.37 32.57
CA GLN A 635 1.41 19.98 32.34
C GLN A 635 2.20 19.83 31.01
N LEU A 636 1.67 20.33 29.90
CA LEU A 636 2.32 20.24 28.59
C LEU A 636 3.62 21.05 28.55
N ARG A 637 3.66 22.24 29.18
CA ARG A 637 4.85 23.08 29.26
C ARG A 637 6.00 22.41 30.00
N SER A 638 5.72 21.54 30.95
CA SER A 638 6.77 20.77 31.66
C SER A 638 7.54 19.81 30.74
N HIS A 639 6.93 19.39 29.64
CA HIS A 639 7.49 18.43 28.68
C HIS A 639 8.01 19.08 27.40
N LEU A 640 7.30 20.10 26.90
CA LEU A 640 7.68 20.85 25.69
C LEU A 640 8.79 21.85 26.01
N THR A 641 10.04 21.52 25.68
CA THR A 641 11.22 22.32 26.07
C THR A 641 11.73 23.24 24.97
N GLY A 642 11.07 23.28 23.84
CA GLY A 642 11.47 24.10 22.70
C GLY A 642 10.75 23.69 21.41
N GLY A 643 11.10 24.35 20.34
CA GLY A 643 10.57 24.05 19.02
C GLY A 643 9.12 24.47 18.82
N ASP A 644 8.50 23.86 17.83
CA ASP A 644 7.21 24.27 17.29
C ASP A 644 6.04 23.82 18.19
N GLY A 645 6.23 22.75 18.96
CA GLY A 645 5.22 22.28 19.92
C GLY A 645 4.97 23.27 21.06
N LEU A 646 6.03 23.86 21.63
CA LEU A 646 5.93 24.91 22.62
C LEU A 646 5.24 26.15 22.05
N ARG A 647 5.56 26.52 20.82
CA ARG A 647 4.94 27.67 20.15
C ARG A 647 3.46 27.46 19.86
N ALA A 648 3.05 26.25 19.47
CA ALA A 648 1.64 25.91 19.34
C ALA A 648 0.89 25.98 20.67
N LEU A 649 1.53 25.51 21.75
CA LEU A 649 0.99 25.63 23.13
C LEU A 649 0.75 27.08 23.52
N GLU A 650 1.74 27.95 23.28
CA GLU A 650 1.68 29.38 23.58
C GLU A 650 0.56 30.08 22.81
N LEU A 651 0.33 29.72 21.54
CA LEU A 651 -0.78 30.23 20.76
C LEU A 651 -2.13 29.83 21.35
N GLY A 652 -2.29 28.59 21.79
CA GLY A 652 -3.52 28.13 22.46
C GLY A 652 -3.76 28.84 23.79
N ALA A 653 -2.71 29.04 24.58
CA ALA A 653 -2.78 29.81 25.83
C ALA A 653 -3.16 31.28 25.55
N ALA A 654 -2.55 31.93 24.57
CA ALA A 654 -2.89 33.28 24.15
C ALA A 654 -4.37 33.41 23.70
N ALA A 655 -4.88 32.44 22.95
CA ALA A 655 -6.30 32.39 22.56
C ALA A 655 -7.24 32.29 23.77
N ARG A 656 -6.90 31.46 24.77
CA ARG A 656 -7.68 31.35 26.00
C ARG A 656 -7.69 32.67 26.79
N GLU A 657 -6.53 33.30 26.94
CA GLU A 657 -6.43 34.57 27.66
C GLU A 657 -7.20 35.68 26.92
N ALA A 658 -7.10 35.72 25.59
CA ALA A 658 -7.85 36.62 24.74
C ALA A 658 -9.37 36.46 24.88
N ARG A 659 -9.89 35.25 24.87
CA ARG A 659 -11.30 34.92 25.10
C ARG A 659 -11.79 35.37 26.50
N ALA A 660 -10.90 35.30 27.48
CA ALA A 660 -11.19 35.75 28.83
C ALA A 660 -11.04 37.26 29.01
N GLY A 661 -10.74 38.02 27.96
CA GLY A 661 -10.53 39.49 28.01
C GLY A 661 -9.26 39.90 28.80
N ARG A 662 -8.32 38.96 28.95
CA ARG A 662 -7.04 39.21 29.66
C ARG A 662 -5.94 39.51 28.67
N SER A 663 -4.92 40.25 29.14
CA SER A 663 -3.73 40.57 28.35
C SER A 663 -2.84 39.35 28.20
N PHE A 664 -2.26 39.12 27.04
CA PHE A 664 -1.30 38.08 26.74
C PHE A 664 -0.05 38.67 26.03
N ASP A 665 1.02 37.91 25.99
CA ASP A 665 2.25 38.33 25.34
C ASP A 665 2.10 38.24 23.81
N VAL A 666 2.05 39.37 23.15
CA VAL A 666 1.86 39.51 21.70
C VAL A 666 3.08 39.00 20.91
N SER A 667 4.28 38.87 21.55
CA SER A 667 5.48 38.35 20.89
C SER A 667 5.35 36.86 20.50
N VAL A 668 4.45 36.14 21.15
CA VAL A 668 4.08 34.77 20.79
C VAL A 668 3.58 34.68 19.34
N LEU A 669 3.06 35.76 18.80
CA LEU A 669 2.50 35.80 17.44
C LEU A 669 3.54 36.16 16.37
N ASP A 670 4.78 36.45 16.77
CA ASP A 670 5.84 36.80 15.84
C ASP A 670 6.35 35.57 15.09
N ARG A 671 5.99 35.48 13.78
CA ARG A 671 6.45 34.48 12.82
C ARG A 671 6.31 33.02 13.25
N PRO A 672 5.08 32.50 13.47
CA PRO A 672 4.91 31.05 13.63
C PRO A 672 5.37 30.33 12.34
N PRO A 673 5.97 29.14 12.45
CA PRO A 673 6.38 28.38 11.28
C PRO A 673 5.22 28.12 10.32
N GLU A 674 5.47 28.22 9.01
CA GLU A 674 4.43 28.03 7.98
C GLU A 674 3.67 26.69 8.13
N TRP A 675 4.38 25.63 8.44
CA TRP A 675 3.77 24.31 8.63
C TRP A 675 2.78 24.29 9.82
N LEU A 676 3.05 25.02 10.88
CA LEU A 676 2.16 25.11 12.04
C LEU A 676 0.89 25.89 11.69
N MET A 677 1.04 26.98 10.93
CA MET A 677 -0.09 27.79 10.49
C MET A 677 -1.07 27.03 9.60
N GLY A 678 -0.55 26.14 8.75
CA GLY A 678 -1.39 25.29 7.90
C GLY A 678 -2.19 24.23 8.66
N ARG A 679 -1.84 23.95 9.92
CA ARG A 679 -2.46 22.91 10.76
C ARG A 679 -3.33 23.44 11.86
N LEU A 680 -3.14 24.69 12.27
CA LEU A 680 -4.05 25.31 13.24
C LEU A 680 -5.43 25.47 12.59
N PRO A 681 -6.49 25.14 13.32
CA PRO A 681 -7.85 25.34 12.81
C PRO A 681 -8.10 26.80 12.47
N LEU A 682 -8.63 27.07 11.29
CA LEU A 682 -8.93 28.44 10.84
C LEU A 682 -9.78 29.23 11.84
N PRO A 683 -10.80 28.67 12.52
CA PRO A 683 -11.52 29.38 13.55
C PRO A 683 -10.63 29.89 14.69
N LEU A 684 -9.66 29.13 15.13
CA LEU A 684 -8.70 29.56 16.17
C LEU A 684 -7.82 30.71 15.70
N LEU A 685 -7.31 30.63 14.47
CA LEU A 685 -6.52 31.71 13.87
C LEU A 685 -7.30 33.03 13.74
N VAL A 686 -8.55 32.94 13.33
CA VAL A 686 -9.44 34.13 13.19
C VAL A 686 -9.72 34.73 14.55
N GLU A 687 -10.03 33.93 15.57
CA GLU A 687 -10.24 34.43 16.92
C GLU A 687 -9.00 35.11 17.50
N LEU A 688 -7.83 34.54 17.32
CA LEU A 688 -6.58 35.16 17.73
C LEU A 688 -6.32 36.46 17.00
N ALA A 689 -6.49 36.50 15.68
CA ALA A 689 -6.29 37.71 14.90
C ALA A 689 -7.22 38.85 15.34
N CYS A 690 -8.51 38.56 15.54
CA CYS A 690 -9.47 39.55 16.04
C CYS A 690 -9.12 40.07 17.44
N SER A 691 -8.67 39.18 18.31
CA SER A 691 -8.25 39.56 19.67
C SER A 691 -7.00 40.46 19.67
N VAL A 692 -6.07 40.22 18.76
CA VAL A 692 -4.84 40.99 18.60
C VAL A 692 -5.16 42.42 18.09
N VAL A 693 -6.04 42.53 17.10
CA VAL A 693 -6.46 43.79 16.56
C VAL A 693 -7.23 44.62 17.62
N SER A 694 -8.08 43.95 18.41
CA SER A 694 -8.84 44.61 19.48
C SER A 694 -7.95 45.26 20.57
N VAL A 695 -6.73 44.79 20.75
CA VAL A 695 -5.73 45.37 21.66
C VAL A 695 -4.78 46.34 20.97
N GLY A 696 -5.01 46.67 19.72
CA GLY A 696 -4.29 47.70 18.96
C GLY A 696 -2.92 47.30 18.43
N SER A 697 -2.68 46.00 18.25
CA SER A 697 -1.44 45.47 17.69
C SER A 697 -1.58 45.20 16.18
N ALA A 698 -0.58 45.60 15.40
CA ALA A 698 -0.50 45.38 13.96
C ALA A 698 -0.23 43.93 13.55
N SER A 699 0.01 43.00 14.51
CA SER A 699 0.39 41.60 14.23
C SER A 699 -0.77 40.71 13.81
N GLY A 700 -2.03 41.16 13.88
CA GLY A 700 -3.21 40.38 13.48
C GLY A 700 -3.23 40.00 12.00
N ASP A 701 -2.77 40.92 11.14
CA ASP A 701 -2.69 40.70 9.69
C ASP A 701 -1.69 39.57 9.34
N SER A 702 -0.62 39.45 10.12
CA SER A 702 0.41 38.44 9.89
C SER A 702 -0.08 37.00 10.19
N LEU A 703 -0.94 36.83 11.18
CA LEU A 703 -1.55 35.54 11.55
C LEU A 703 -2.44 34.96 10.45
N LEU A 704 -3.17 35.85 9.79
CA LEU A 704 -4.08 35.44 8.71
C LEU A 704 -3.43 35.50 7.34
N SER A 705 -2.21 36.03 7.20
CA SER A 705 -1.56 36.26 5.90
C SER A 705 -1.51 34.98 5.04
N HIS A 706 -1.07 33.88 5.60
CA HIS A 706 -1.02 32.60 4.89
C HIS A 706 -2.43 32.06 4.56
N ALA A 707 -3.36 32.08 5.51
CA ALA A 707 -4.72 31.64 5.28
C ALA A 707 -5.47 32.52 4.26
N VAL A 708 -5.23 33.82 4.30
CA VAL A 708 -5.77 34.80 3.32
C VAL A 708 -5.18 34.54 1.93
N GLU A 709 -3.96 34.10 1.85
CA GLU A 709 -3.30 33.78 0.58
C GLU A 709 -3.86 32.52 -0.07
N VAL A 710 -4.07 31.49 0.74
CA VAL A 710 -4.48 30.16 0.26
C VAL A 710 -6.01 30.02 0.17
N ARG A 711 -6.74 30.55 1.17
CA ARG A 711 -8.20 30.38 1.33
C ARG A 711 -8.91 31.69 1.70
N PRO A 712 -8.79 32.75 0.90
CA PRO A 712 -9.29 34.08 1.29
C PRO A 712 -10.82 34.13 1.47
N ALA A 713 -11.59 33.35 0.73
CA ALA A 713 -13.04 33.27 0.88
C ALA A 713 -13.46 32.67 2.22
N GLU A 714 -12.79 31.57 2.65
CA GLU A 714 -13.06 30.94 3.94
C GLU A 714 -12.70 31.85 5.11
N VAL A 715 -11.56 32.55 5.01
CA VAL A 715 -11.16 33.55 6.00
C VAL A 715 -12.21 34.66 6.12
N ARG A 716 -12.69 35.21 5.00
CA ARG A 716 -13.77 36.22 4.99
C ARG A 716 -15.05 35.70 5.62
N GLU A 717 -15.44 34.49 5.33
CA GLU A 717 -16.62 33.85 5.91
C GLU A 717 -16.47 33.63 7.43
N ALA A 718 -15.31 33.19 7.88
CA ALA A 718 -15.03 33.04 9.29
C ALA A 718 -15.01 34.37 10.04
N LEU A 719 -14.43 35.43 9.45
CA LEU A 719 -14.45 36.78 10.00
C LEU A 719 -15.87 37.35 10.05
N ARG A 720 -16.72 37.10 9.03
CA ARG A 720 -18.14 37.54 9.06
C ARG A 720 -18.88 36.89 10.21
N ARG A 721 -18.69 35.61 10.45
CA ARG A 721 -19.31 34.92 11.59
C ARG A 721 -18.89 35.52 12.93
N VAL A 722 -17.64 35.96 13.10
CA VAL A 722 -17.17 36.64 14.30
C VAL A 722 -17.77 38.02 14.37
N ALA A 723 -17.86 38.75 13.25
CA ALA A 723 -18.45 40.07 13.18
C ALA A 723 -19.95 40.11 13.57
N ASP A 724 -20.70 39.10 13.19
CA ASP A 724 -22.11 38.93 13.54
C ASP A 724 -22.34 38.64 15.03
N GLY A 725 -21.31 38.18 15.75
CA GLY A 725 -21.33 37.85 17.18
C GLY A 725 -21.35 39.06 18.14
N GLY A 726 -21.08 40.31 17.69
CA GLY A 726 -21.45 41.58 18.34
C GLY A 726 -20.68 41.97 19.60
N GLU A 727 -19.36 41.76 19.71
CA GLU A 727 -18.49 42.24 20.81
C GLU A 727 -17.16 42.82 20.32
N PRO A 728 -16.18 43.22 21.13
CA PRO A 728 -14.94 43.86 20.65
C PRO A 728 -14.23 43.10 19.54
N ALA A 729 -14.36 41.75 19.56
CA ALA A 729 -13.88 40.90 18.51
C ALA A 729 -14.63 41.12 17.16
N GLY A 730 -15.90 41.46 17.20
CA GLY A 730 -16.71 41.80 16.01
C GLY A 730 -16.24 43.07 15.33
N GLU A 731 -15.90 44.11 16.10
CA GLU A 731 -15.34 45.34 15.53
C GLU A 731 -13.98 45.09 14.88
N ALA A 732 -13.12 44.32 15.53
CA ALA A 732 -11.83 43.92 14.99
C ALA A 732 -11.97 43.04 13.72
N ALA A 733 -12.95 42.15 13.69
CA ALA A 733 -13.26 41.37 12.52
C ALA A 733 -13.70 42.26 11.33
N LEU A 734 -14.52 43.27 11.58
CA LEU A 734 -14.91 44.23 10.54
C LEU A 734 -13.73 45.04 10.04
N GLU A 735 -12.82 45.44 10.93
CA GLU A 735 -11.58 46.14 10.56
C GLU A 735 -10.69 45.30 9.65
N ILE A 736 -10.46 44.05 10.01
CA ILE A 736 -9.70 43.10 9.19
C ILE A 736 -10.40 42.89 7.83
N LEU A 737 -11.73 42.66 7.84
CA LEU A 737 -12.52 42.50 6.63
C LEU A 737 -12.41 43.69 5.67
N ALA A 738 -12.35 44.90 6.20
CA ALA A 738 -12.21 46.11 5.40
C ALA A 738 -10.85 46.21 4.69
N GLY A 739 -9.80 45.58 5.28
CA GLY A 739 -8.46 45.52 4.70
C GLY A 739 -8.27 44.41 3.67
N LEU A 740 -9.18 43.44 3.63
CA LEU A 740 -9.06 42.30 2.72
C LEU A 740 -9.63 42.61 1.33
N PRO A 741 -8.98 42.14 0.26
CA PRO A 741 -9.51 42.27 -1.08
C PRO A 741 -10.92 41.67 -1.21
N ILE A 742 -11.77 42.30 -1.99
CA ILE A 742 -13.15 41.83 -2.21
C ILE A 742 -13.14 40.77 -3.32
N PRO A 743 -13.63 39.57 -3.07
CA PRO A 743 -13.70 38.53 -4.10
C PRO A 743 -14.68 38.94 -5.19
N PRO A 744 -14.42 38.62 -6.46
CA PRO A 744 -15.36 38.87 -7.55
C PRO A 744 -16.62 38.02 -7.37
N ASP A 745 -17.75 38.50 -7.86
CA ASP A 745 -19.05 37.83 -7.74
C ASP A 745 -19.07 36.46 -8.42
N GLN A 746 -18.37 36.33 -9.54
CA GLN A 746 -18.25 35.08 -10.30
C GLN A 746 -16.81 34.57 -10.28
N PRO A 747 -16.60 33.24 -10.13
CA PRO A 747 -15.28 32.68 -10.27
C PRO A 747 -14.78 32.79 -11.70
N LEU A 748 -13.48 32.93 -11.85
CA LEU A 748 -12.78 32.95 -13.12
C LEU A 748 -12.22 31.58 -13.46
N ARG A 749 -12.26 31.22 -14.74
CA ARG A 749 -11.56 30.06 -15.29
C ARG A 749 -10.64 30.52 -16.41
N LEU A 750 -9.36 30.27 -16.23
CA LEU A 750 -8.34 30.50 -17.24
C LEU A 750 -8.03 29.21 -17.97
N GLU A 751 -8.11 29.24 -19.28
CA GLU A 751 -7.81 28.11 -20.15
C GLU A 751 -6.57 28.42 -20.97
N LEU A 752 -5.52 27.61 -20.81
CA LEU A 752 -4.21 27.74 -21.48
C LEU A 752 -3.85 26.52 -22.35
N LEU A 753 -4.54 25.38 -22.21
CA LEU A 753 -4.34 24.18 -23.01
C LEU A 753 -5.05 24.30 -24.35
N GLY A 754 -4.52 25.15 -25.19
CA GLY A 754 -5.05 25.63 -26.48
C GLY A 754 -4.96 27.14 -26.58
N PRO A 755 -5.82 27.81 -27.35
CA PRO A 755 -5.94 29.26 -27.37
C PRO A 755 -6.31 29.80 -25.98
N THR A 756 -5.67 30.90 -25.58
CA THR A 756 -5.88 31.50 -24.24
C THR A 756 -7.29 32.07 -24.12
N ARG A 757 -8.06 31.56 -23.16
CA ARG A 757 -9.41 31.99 -22.85
C ARG A 757 -9.58 32.31 -21.37
N LEU A 758 -10.33 33.36 -21.07
CA LEU A 758 -10.75 33.68 -19.71
C LEU A 758 -12.27 33.63 -19.67
N LEU A 759 -12.82 32.84 -18.77
CA LEU A 759 -14.26 32.70 -18.56
C LEU A 759 -14.64 33.24 -17.19
N SER A 760 -15.81 33.86 -17.11
CA SER A 760 -16.46 34.34 -15.88
C SER A 760 -17.86 33.77 -15.81
N GLY A 761 -18.17 32.95 -14.79
CA GLY A 761 -19.47 32.27 -14.70
C GLY A 761 -19.81 31.40 -15.92
N GLY A 762 -18.79 30.84 -16.60
CA GLY A 762 -18.93 29.97 -17.78
C GLY A 762 -19.03 30.73 -19.11
N SER A 763 -19.06 32.07 -19.14
CA SER A 763 -19.06 32.88 -20.36
C SER A 763 -17.67 33.49 -20.58
N GLU A 764 -17.25 33.60 -21.84
CA GLU A 764 -15.96 34.19 -22.19
C GLU A 764 -15.94 35.71 -21.85
N VAL A 765 -14.86 36.19 -21.25
CA VAL A 765 -14.70 37.56 -20.84
C VAL A 765 -14.43 38.44 -22.08
N GLU A 766 -15.43 39.29 -22.44
CA GLU A 766 -15.34 40.21 -23.55
C GLU A 766 -14.84 41.60 -23.10
N HIS A 767 -13.73 41.67 -22.37
CA HIS A 767 -13.15 42.93 -21.91
C HIS A 767 -12.11 43.45 -22.92
N PRO A 768 -12.09 44.73 -23.28
CA PRO A 768 -11.12 45.29 -24.24
C PRO A 768 -9.68 45.09 -23.81
N ASP A 769 -9.38 45.15 -22.53
CA ASP A 769 -8.05 44.99 -21.99
C ASP A 769 -7.60 43.53 -21.97
N TRP A 770 -8.56 42.58 -21.94
CA TRP A 770 -8.24 41.15 -22.09
C TRP A 770 -7.77 40.79 -23.50
N ARG A 771 -8.21 41.50 -24.52
CA ARG A 771 -7.79 41.29 -25.92
C ARG A 771 -6.32 41.66 -26.15
N ARG A 772 -5.66 42.31 -25.18
CA ARG A 772 -4.25 42.69 -25.28
C ARG A 772 -3.37 41.47 -25.03
N GLU A 773 -2.59 41.07 -26.04
CA GLU A 773 -1.69 39.92 -25.95
C GLU A 773 -0.79 39.97 -24.71
N ARG A 774 -0.18 41.12 -24.40
CA ARG A 774 0.74 41.23 -23.26
C ARG A 774 0.05 41.08 -21.90
N ALA A 775 -1.23 41.38 -21.79
CA ALA A 775 -1.99 41.12 -20.57
C ALA A 775 -2.22 39.60 -20.38
N ARG A 776 -2.59 38.90 -21.46
CA ARG A 776 -2.71 37.44 -21.46
C ARG A 776 -1.39 36.78 -21.16
N SER A 777 -0.29 37.23 -21.84
CA SER A 777 1.06 36.69 -21.61
C SER A 777 1.55 36.89 -20.17
N LEU A 778 1.24 38.05 -19.54
CA LEU A 778 1.60 38.29 -18.15
C LEU A 778 0.86 37.36 -17.20
N LEU A 779 -0.44 37.15 -17.38
CA LEU A 779 -1.21 36.20 -16.56
C LEU A 779 -0.70 34.77 -16.72
N ALA A 780 -0.49 34.34 -17.96
CA ALA A 780 0.07 33.02 -18.26
C ALA A 780 1.47 32.81 -17.65
N LEU A 781 2.32 33.84 -17.69
CA LEU A 781 3.66 33.79 -17.06
C LEU A 781 3.55 33.58 -15.54
N LEU A 782 2.64 34.32 -14.86
CA LEU A 782 2.43 34.19 -13.43
C LEU A 782 1.83 32.83 -13.04
N VAL A 783 0.96 32.28 -13.88
CA VAL A 783 0.37 30.95 -13.68
C VAL A 783 1.41 29.84 -13.83
N LEU A 784 2.27 29.94 -14.85
CA LEU A 784 3.18 28.86 -15.21
C LEU A 784 4.52 28.90 -14.47
N GLN A 785 4.98 30.07 -14.07
CA GLN A 785 6.28 30.27 -13.44
C GLN A 785 6.19 30.86 -12.02
N GLY A 786 4.96 31.09 -11.51
CA GLY A 786 4.73 31.61 -10.18
C GLY A 786 5.11 33.08 -10.02
N GLU A 787 5.47 33.48 -8.79
CA GLU A 787 5.86 34.84 -8.45
C GLU A 787 7.07 35.30 -9.28
N GLN A 788 7.00 36.53 -9.81
CA GLN A 788 8.05 37.10 -10.64
C GLN A 788 8.55 38.44 -10.10
N PRO A 789 9.88 38.64 -10.02
CA PRO A 789 10.41 39.98 -9.84
C PRO A 789 9.98 40.89 -11.00
N ARG A 790 9.59 42.14 -10.69
CA ARG A 790 9.08 43.11 -11.71
C ARG A 790 10.07 43.27 -12.86
N GLU A 791 11.34 43.40 -12.57
CA GLU A 791 12.40 43.55 -13.59
C GLU A 791 12.47 42.32 -14.52
N ARG A 792 12.38 41.11 -13.94
CA ARG A 792 12.41 39.87 -14.71
C ARG A 792 11.16 39.73 -15.60
N ALA A 793 9.96 40.00 -15.06
CA ALA A 793 8.72 39.97 -15.83
C ALA A 793 8.76 41.00 -17.00
N ALA A 794 9.29 42.21 -16.72
CA ALA A 794 9.47 43.23 -17.76
C ALA A 794 10.45 42.76 -18.87
N ALA A 795 11.59 42.18 -18.50
CA ALA A 795 12.58 41.69 -19.45
C ALA A 795 12.04 40.52 -20.29
N ILE A 796 11.30 39.61 -19.69
CA ILE A 796 10.69 38.46 -20.39
C ILE A 796 9.66 38.95 -21.42
N LEU A 797 8.78 39.87 -21.05
CA LEU A 797 7.69 40.31 -21.92
C LEU A 797 8.11 41.35 -22.98
N TRP A 798 9.20 42.08 -22.74
CA TRP A 798 9.73 43.07 -23.66
C TRP A 798 11.26 42.98 -23.80
N PRO A 799 11.79 41.87 -24.38
CA PRO A 799 13.23 41.65 -24.48
C PRO A 799 13.98 42.73 -25.26
N ASP A 800 13.32 43.34 -26.23
CA ASP A 800 13.90 44.36 -27.12
C ASP A 800 13.79 45.79 -26.60
N ALA A 801 13.12 46.01 -25.45
CA ALA A 801 12.93 47.33 -24.86
C ALA A 801 14.01 47.68 -23.86
N ASP A 802 14.39 48.99 -23.78
CA ASP A 802 15.22 49.42 -22.66
C ASP A 802 14.52 49.20 -21.30
N PRO A 803 15.26 49.01 -20.17
CA PRO A 803 14.70 48.63 -18.89
C PRO A 803 13.65 49.64 -18.37
N SER A 804 13.82 50.93 -18.65
CA SER A 804 12.89 51.97 -18.17
C SER A 804 11.57 51.91 -18.92
N ARG A 805 11.61 51.64 -20.21
CA ARG A 805 10.43 51.49 -21.08
C ARG A 805 9.72 50.17 -20.80
N ALA A 806 10.50 49.07 -20.59
CA ALA A 806 9.92 47.80 -20.21
C ALA A 806 9.16 47.89 -18.87
N SER A 807 9.73 48.57 -17.87
CA SER A 807 9.06 48.82 -16.58
C SER A 807 7.83 49.68 -16.69
N ALA A 808 7.80 50.66 -17.58
CA ALA A 808 6.61 51.50 -17.84
C ALA A 808 5.50 50.67 -18.51
N ASN A 809 5.86 49.87 -19.51
CA ASN A 809 4.96 48.97 -20.18
C ASN A 809 4.34 47.93 -19.21
N LEU A 810 5.16 47.35 -18.33
CA LEU A 810 4.69 46.40 -17.31
C LEU A 810 3.65 47.01 -16.37
N ARG A 811 3.88 48.28 -15.90
CA ARG A 811 2.91 49.00 -15.05
C ARG A 811 1.57 49.18 -15.74
N LEU A 812 1.59 49.51 -17.02
CA LEU A 812 0.40 49.67 -17.81
C LEU A 812 -0.32 48.35 -18.07
N THR A 813 0.45 47.31 -18.35
CA THR A 813 -0.08 45.95 -18.55
C THR A 813 -0.68 45.35 -17.29
N LEU A 814 -0.08 45.61 -16.12
CA LEU A 814 -0.67 45.24 -14.81
C LEU A 814 -2.03 45.95 -14.61
N HIS A 815 -2.13 47.22 -14.98
CA HIS A 815 -3.40 47.90 -14.90
C HIS A 815 -4.46 47.28 -15.82
N TYR A 816 -4.09 46.94 -17.07
CA TYR A 816 -5.01 46.30 -18.00
C TYR A 816 -5.43 44.90 -17.49
N LEU A 817 -4.49 44.13 -16.96
CA LEU A 817 -4.80 42.82 -16.42
C LEU A 817 -5.74 42.92 -15.22
N GLN A 818 -5.49 43.82 -14.26
CA GLN A 818 -6.39 44.04 -13.13
C GLN A 818 -7.80 44.49 -13.58
N SER A 819 -7.88 45.36 -14.59
CA SER A 819 -9.15 45.80 -15.15
C SER A 819 -9.94 44.69 -15.83
N ALA A 820 -9.24 43.71 -16.44
CA ALA A 820 -9.87 42.58 -17.09
C ALA A 820 -10.32 41.49 -16.09
N LEU A 821 -9.53 41.26 -15.04
CA LEU A 821 -9.84 40.27 -14.02
C LEU A 821 -10.90 40.77 -13.03
N GLU A 822 -10.92 42.08 -12.75
CA GLU A 822 -11.73 42.68 -11.70
C GLU A 822 -12.42 43.97 -12.22
N PRO A 823 -13.34 43.85 -13.18
CA PRO A 823 -13.94 45.05 -13.84
C PRO A 823 -14.76 45.93 -12.89
N THR A 824 -15.24 45.39 -11.77
CA THR A 824 -16.04 46.13 -10.77
C THR A 824 -15.20 46.72 -9.64
N ARG A 825 -13.87 46.47 -9.61
CA ARG A 825 -12.97 46.94 -8.54
C ARG A 825 -12.88 48.48 -8.56
N ALA A 826 -13.11 49.08 -7.40
CA ALA A 826 -13.00 50.53 -7.28
C ALA A 826 -11.54 51.01 -7.35
N LYS A 827 -11.35 52.25 -7.80
CA LYS A 827 -9.99 52.81 -7.90
C LYS A 827 -9.40 53.04 -6.52
N GLY A 828 -8.31 52.35 -6.25
CA GLY A 828 -7.59 52.40 -4.97
C GLY A 828 -7.73 51.12 -4.13
N ASP A 829 -8.70 50.26 -4.43
CA ASP A 829 -8.86 49.00 -3.72
C ASP A 829 -7.74 48.01 -4.09
N ALA A 830 -7.38 47.18 -3.13
CA ALA A 830 -6.44 46.10 -3.36
C ALA A 830 -7.03 45.09 -4.37
N SER A 831 -6.21 44.64 -5.31
CA SER A 831 -6.61 43.56 -6.25
C SER A 831 -6.76 42.24 -5.53
N TYR A 832 -7.79 41.49 -5.86
CA TYR A 832 -8.04 40.16 -5.33
C TYR A 832 -7.07 39.11 -5.92
N PHE A 833 -6.80 39.21 -7.23
CA PHE A 833 -5.98 38.22 -7.94
C PHE A 833 -4.50 38.57 -8.02
N LEU A 834 -4.12 39.85 -7.86
CA LEU A 834 -2.74 40.28 -8.08
C LEU A 834 -2.19 41.02 -6.87
N ASP A 835 -1.15 40.46 -6.23
CA ASP A 835 -0.32 41.23 -5.31
C ASP A 835 0.82 41.88 -6.07
N THR A 836 0.79 43.19 -6.06
CA THR A 836 1.79 44.00 -6.74
C THR A 836 2.53 44.92 -5.75
N ARG A 837 2.46 44.64 -4.44
CA ARG A 837 3.17 45.35 -3.41
C ARG A 837 4.64 44.91 -3.38
N GLY A 838 5.56 45.88 -3.37
CA GLY A 838 6.98 45.55 -3.34
C GLY A 838 7.62 45.35 -4.72
N THR A 839 8.67 44.53 -4.79
CA THR A 839 9.53 44.32 -5.96
C THR A 839 9.06 43.17 -6.84
N THR A 840 8.08 42.39 -6.37
CA THR A 840 7.59 41.19 -7.07
C THR A 840 6.13 41.39 -7.53
N ILE A 841 5.68 40.49 -8.39
CA ILE A 841 4.29 40.33 -8.81
C ILE A 841 3.90 38.92 -8.53
N ARG A 842 2.83 38.73 -7.77
CA ARG A 842 2.35 37.40 -7.39
C ARG A 842 0.85 37.30 -7.69
N LEU A 843 0.47 36.11 -8.21
CA LEU A 843 -0.92 35.72 -8.35
C LEU A 843 -1.44 35.18 -7.01
N ARG A 844 -2.70 35.47 -6.69
CA ARG A 844 -3.41 34.99 -5.49
C ARG A 844 -4.89 34.82 -5.82
N GLY A 845 -5.71 34.48 -4.83
CA GLY A 845 -7.16 34.30 -5.04
C GLY A 845 -7.50 33.01 -5.79
N PHE A 846 -6.72 31.93 -5.54
CA PHE A 846 -6.87 30.62 -6.17
C PHE A 846 -8.19 29.92 -5.85
N ASP A 847 -8.92 30.37 -4.83
CA ASP A 847 -10.27 29.93 -4.51
C ASP A 847 -11.34 30.48 -5.49
N ARG A 848 -10.99 31.52 -6.26
CA ARG A 848 -11.85 32.15 -7.27
C ARG A 848 -11.26 32.10 -8.68
N LEU A 849 -10.09 31.49 -8.84
CA LEU A 849 -9.44 31.31 -10.14
C LEU A 849 -9.08 29.83 -10.30
N THR A 850 -9.70 29.20 -11.31
CA THR A 850 -9.32 27.85 -11.75
C THR A 850 -8.53 27.93 -13.05
N VAL A 851 -7.57 27.05 -13.25
CA VAL A 851 -6.72 27.01 -14.45
C VAL A 851 -6.68 25.61 -14.99
N ASP A 852 -6.95 25.45 -16.27
CA ASP A 852 -6.98 24.15 -16.94
C ASP A 852 -5.65 23.39 -16.87
N VAL A 853 -4.50 24.08 -16.88
CA VAL A 853 -3.18 23.47 -16.69
C VAL A 853 -3.04 22.84 -15.31
N TRP A 854 -3.48 23.52 -14.25
CA TRP A 854 -3.44 22.96 -12.89
C TRP A 854 -4.40 21.78 -12.72
N ASP A 855 -5.61 21.89 -13.29
CA ASP A 855 -6.56 20.77 -13.31
C ASP A 855 -5.99 19.59 -14.09
N PHE A 856 -5.35 19.83 -15.23
CA PHE A 856 -4.70 18.79 -16.04
C PHE A 856 -3.60 18.07 -15.26
N GLU A 857 -2.69 18.82 -14.64
CA GLU A 857 -1.62 18.24 -13.83
C GLU A 857 -2.16 17.49 -12.62
N ARG A 858 -3.14 18.04 -11.92
CA ARG A 858 -3.82 17.40 -10.80
C ARG A 858 -4.50 16.10 -11.21
N PHE A 859 -5.28 16.11 -12.29
CA PHE A 859 -5.92 14.89 -12.80
C PHE A 859 -4.90 13.83 -13.24
N LEU A 860 -3.78 14.23 -13.82
CA LEU A 860 -2.71 13.28 -14.15
C LEU A 860 -2.07 12.68 -12.88
N ASP A 861 -1.83 13.48 -11.87
CA ASP A 861 -1.26 13.02 -10.61
C ASP A 861 -2.25 12.13 -9.85
N GLU A 862 -3.55 12.47 -9.85
CA GLU A 862 -4.64 11.62 -9.35
C GLU A 862 -4.73 10.29 -10.12
N ALA A 863 -4.66 10.33 -11.45
CA ALA A 863 -4.70 9.16 -12.30
C ALA A 863 -3.52 8.22 -12.02
N GLU A 864 -2.32 8.77 -11.91
CA GLU A 864 -1.11 8.02 -11.59
C GLU A 864 -1.15 7.44 -10.17
N SER A 865 -1.69 8.18 -9.23
CA SER A 865 -1.86 7.71 -7.86
C SER A 865 -2.92 6.62 -7.77
N ALA A 866 -4.07 6.81 -8.43
CA ALA A 866 -5.12 5.78 -8.54
C ALA A 866 -4.59 4.53 -9.25
N ARG A 867 -3.72 4.70 -10.28
CA ARG A 867 -3.04 3.60 -10.96
C ARG A 867 -2.08 2.87 -10.02
N ARG A 868 -1.31 3.59 -9.20
CA ARG A 868 -0.44 2.99 -8.16
C ARG A 868 -1.22 2.25 -7.08
N SER A 869 -2.42 2.68 -6.75
CA SER A 869 -3.31 1.99 -5.80
C SER A 869 -4.25 0.98 -6.45
N ALA A 870 -4.13 0.74 -7.77
CA ALA A 870 -4.97 -0.11 -8.64
C ALA A 870 -6.47 0.18 -8.58
N ALA A 871 -6.83 1.39 -8.28
CA ALA A 871 -8.18 1.90 -8.48
C ALA A 871 -8.36 2.21 -9.98
N ILE A 872 -8.42 1.16 -10.83
CA ILE A 872 -8.37 1.29 -12.29
C ILE A 872 -9.48 2.21 -12.82
N THR A 873 -10.70 2.06 -12.32
CA THR A 873 -11.83 2.91 -12.72
C THR A 873 -11.58 4.38 -12.37
N SER A 874 -11.04 4.67 -11.18
CA SER A 874 -10.69 6.04 -10.78
C SER A 874 -9.53 6.58 -11.60
N SER A 875 -8.51 5.76 -11.88
CA SER A 875 -7.38 6.12 -12.73
C SER A 875 -7.85 6.47 -14.14
N LEU A 876 -8.70 5.63 -14.72
CA LEU A 876 -9.26 5.84 -16.06
C LEU A 876 -10.08 7.13 -16.11
N PHE A 877 -10.97 7.34 -15.14
CA PHE A 877 -11.76 8.56 -15.03
C PHE A 877 -10.86 9.81 -14.98
N SER A 878 -9.83 9.79 -14.15
CA SER A 878 -8.93 10.96 -14.00
C SER A 878 -8.10 11.20 -15.26
N PHE A 879 -7.61 10.15 -15.96
CA PHE A 879 -6.96 10.32 -17.27
C PHE A 879 -7.91 10.91 -18.30
N GLU A 880 -9.15 10.44 -18.38
CA GLU A 880 -10.16 10.98 -19.31
C GLU A 880 -10.46 12.45 -19.01
N GLN A 881 -10.58 12.84 -17.73
CA GLN A 881 -10.75 14.24 -17.35
C GLN A 881 -9.55 15.09 -17.76
N ALA A 882 -8.32 14.60 -17.54
CA ALA A 882 -7.12 15.31 -17.95
C ALA A 882 -7.09 15.51 -19.48
N LEU A 883 -7.29 14.43 -20.23
CA LEU A 883 -7.26 14.49 -21.70
C LEU A 883 -8.37 15.39 -22.28
N ALA A 884 -9.54 15.45 -21.62
CA ALA A 884 -10.64 16.32 -22.07
C ALA A 884 -10.31 17.81 -21.98
N LEU A 885 -9.40 18.22 -21.08
CA LEU A 885 -8.97 19.59 -20.94
C LEU A 885 -8.08 20.06 -22.10
N TRP A 886 -7.44 19.12 -22.80
CA TRP A 886 -6.51 19.45 -23.89
C TRP A 886 -7.25 19.82 -25.18
N ARG A 887 -7.23 21.11 -25.53
CA ARG A 887 -7.87 21.70 -26.74
C ARG A 887 -6.87 21.98 -27.86
N GLY A 888 -5.59 21.79 -27.62
CA GLY A 888 -4.49 22.07 -28.54
C GLY A 888 -3.22 22.45 -27.78
N ASP A 889 -2.18 22.83 -28.52
CA ASP A 889 -0.91 23.24 -27.92
C ASP A 889 -1.11 24.43 -26.96
N GLN A 890 -0.43 24.36 -25.83
CA GLN A 890 -0.50 25.40 -24.80
C GLN A 890 -0.16 26.77 -25.39
N LEU A 891 -0.99 27.77 -25.09
CA LEU A 891 -0.82 29.15 -25.58
C LEU A 891 -0.66 29.20 -27.11
N SER A 892 -1.49 28.48 -27.85
CA SER A 892 -1.39 28.41 -29.32
C SER A 892 -1.62 29.76 -30.00
N ASP A 893 -2.20 30.75 -29.32
CA ASP A 893 -2.36 32.14 -29.79
C ASP A 893 -1.19 33.08 -29.38
N VAL A 894 -0.16 32.53 -28.70
CA VAL A 894 1.02 33.28 -28.22
C VAL A 894 2.29 32.50 -28.57
N LEU A 895 2.49 32.22 -29.87
CA LEU A 895 3.51 31.28 -30.33
C LEU A 895 4.96 31.79 -30.21
N ASP A 896 5.20 33.09 -30.27
CA ASP A 896 6.55 33.68 -30.33
C ASP A 896 7.19 33.97 -28.95
N GLN A 897 6.76 33.28 -27.89
CA GLN A 897 7.25 33.51 -26.52
C GLN A 897 8.17 32.36 -26.09
N GLU A 898 9.49 32.56 -26.19
CA GLU A 898 10.52 31.58 -25.80
C GLU A 898 10.36 31.02 -24.39
N TRP A 899 9.90 31.85 -23.42
CA TRP A 899 9.66 31.45 -22.06
C TRP A 899 8.57 30.38 -21.88
N ALA A 900 7.63 30.28 -22.82
CA ALA A 900 6.54 29.33 -22.78
C ALA A 900 6.92 27.96 -23.40
N GLU A 901 8.00 27.88 -24.18
CA GLU A 901 8.38 26.70 -24.95
C GLU A 901 8.70 25.50 -24.07
N VAL A 902 9.45 25.70 -22.99
CA VAL A 902 9.79 24.61 -22.04
C VAL A 902 8.52 24.03 -21.39
N SER A 903 7.58 24.91 -20.99
CA SER A 903 6.32 24.48 -20.42
C SER A 903 5.44 23.75 -21.44
N ARG A 904 5.38 24.28 -22.66
CA ARG A 904 4.62 23.68 -23.77
C ARG A 904 5.10 22.27 -24.07
N HIS A 905 6.41 22.09 -24.24
CA HIS A 905 7.00 20.77 -24.49
C HIS A 905 6.75 19.80 -23.33
N ARG A 906 6.93 20.24 -22.08
CA ARG A 906 6.68 19.42 -20.90
C ARG A 906 5.22 18.95 -20.84
N LEU A 907 4.26 19.82 -21.04
CA LEU A 907 2.84 19.49 -20.99
C LEU A 907 2.43 18.59 -22.17
N GLN A 908 3.00 18.81 -23.36
CA GLN A 908 2.80 17.97 -24.52
C GLN A 908 3.27 16.53 -24.24
N MET A 909 4.46 16.36 -23.68
CA MET A 909 4.97 15.04 -23.31
C MET A 909 4.09 14.35 -22.27
N ARG A 910 3.60 15.09 -21.25
CA ARG A 910 2.66 14.54 -20.26
C ARG A 910 1.32 14.14 -20.91
N PHE A 911 0.82 14.89 -21.87
CA PHE A 911 -0.41 14.55 -22.60
C PHE A 911 -0.22 13.26 -23.42
N LEU A 912 0.89 13.12 -24.13
CA LEU A 912 1.18 11.94 -24.96
C LEU A 912 1.30 10.68 -24.09
N ASP A 913 2.02 10.75 -22.99
CA ASP A 913 2.16 9.65 -22.03
C ASP A 913 0.80 9.28 -21.41
N ALA A 914 0.03 10.28 -20.99
CA ALA A 914 -1.31 10.08 -20.45
C ALA A 914 -2.27 9.45 -21.48
N GLY A 915 -2.20 9.86 -22.74
CA GLY A 915 -3.01 9.30 -23.81
C GLY A 915 -2.71 7.82 -24.08
N VAL A 916 -1.43 7.45 -24.10
CA VAL A 916 -1.02 6.03 -24.23
C VAL A 916 -1.51 5.21 -23.03
N ARG A 917 -1.36 5.72 -21.81
CA ARG A 917 -1.83 5.02 -20.58
C ARG A 917 -3.34 4.91 -20.53
N CYS A 918 -4.05 5.99 -20.86
CA CYS A 918 -5.51 6.01 -20.90
C CYS A 918 -6.05 5.00 -21.93
N GLY A 919 -5.53 5.02 -23.17
CA GLY A 919 -5.94 4.09 -24.21
C GLY A 919 -5.67 2.63 -23.85
N SER A 920 -4.54 2.35 -23.16
CA SER A 920 -4.24 1.02 -22.65
C SER A 920 -5.24 0.57 -21.56
N LEU A 921 -5.62 1.47 -20.66
CA LEU A 921 -6.62 1.20 -19.62
C LEU A 921 -8.03 1.05 -20.22
N GLN A 922 -8.39 1.82 -21.23
CA GLN A 922 -9.67 1.70 -21.95
C GLN A 922 -9.80 0.34 -22.64
N LEU A 923 -8.72 -0.17 -23.28
CA LEU A 923 -8.71 -1.53 -23.79
C LEU A 923 -8.89 -2.57 -22.68
N ALA A 924 -8.19 -2.37 -21.58
CA ALA A 924 -8.30 -3.25 -20.41
C ALA A 924 -9.69 -3.23 -19.76
N ASP A 925 -10.46 -2.16 -19.93
CA ASP A 925 -11.84 -1.98 -19.46
C ASP A 925 -12.91 -2.38 -20.52
N ASP A 926 -12.50 -3.05 -21.61
CA ASP A 926 -13.37 -3.48 -22.73
C ASP A 926 -14.09 -2.31 -23.44
N ARG A 927 -13.38 -1.21 -23.63
CA ARG A 927 -13.82 0.04 -24.29
C ARG A 927 -12.97 0.34 -25.54
N PRO A 928 -12.99 -0.51 -26.58
CA PRO A 928 -12.11 -0.38 -27.74
C PRO A 928 -12.40 0.87 -28.59
N GLU A 929 -13.65 1.35 -28.63
CA GLU A 929 -14.01 2.57 -29.35
C GLU A 929 -13.32 3.80 -28.74
N ASP A 930 -13.34 3.93 -27.43
CA ASP A 930 -12.71 5.02 -26.69
C ASP A 930 -11.18 4.92 -26.78
N ALA A 931 -10.64 3.71 -26.66
CA ALA A 931 -9.21 3.45 -26.82
C ALA A 931 -8.70 3.85 -28.20
N LEU A 932 -9.46 3.52 -29.26
CA LEU A 932 -9.14 3.92 -30.62
C LEU A 932 -9.13 5.44 -30.77
N ALA A 933 -10.16 6.12 -30.27
CA ALA A 933 -10.27 7.56 -30.32
C ALA A 933 -9.09 8.23 -29.58
N THR A 934 -8.74 7.73 -28.39
CA THR A 934 -7.60 8.22 -27.60
C THR A 934 -6.28 7.99 -28.32
N ALA A 935 -6.04 6.81 -28.87
CA ALA A 935 -4.82 6.49 -29.61
C ALA A 935 -4.66 7.34 -30.88
N LEU A 936 -5.72 7.54 -31.65
CA LEU A 936 -5.69 8.39 -32.83
C LEU A 936 -5.35 9.84 -32.47
N ARG A 937 -5.87 10.33 -31.37
CA ARG A 937 -5.57 11.68 -30.87
C ARG A 937 -4.10 11.84 -30.46
N VAL A 938 -3.49 10.80 -29.91
CA VAL A 938 -2.05 10.77 -29.64
C VAL A 938 -1.26 10.78 -30.95
N LEU A 939 -1.67 9.98 -31.95
CA LEU A 939 -1.01 9.87 -33.24
C LEU A 939 -1.13 11.13 -34.11
N GLU A 940 -2.14 11.97 -33.89
CA GLU A 940 -2.24 13.29 -34.54
C GLU A 940 -1.10 14.21 -34.11
N MET A 941 -0.63 14.09 -32.87
CA MET A 941 0.45 14.91 -32.32
C MET A 941 1.82 14.23 -32.41
N GLU A 942 1.87 12.92 -32.27
CA GLU A 942 3.09 12.12 -32.29
C GLU A 942 2.91 10.88 -33.19
N PRO A 943 3.04 11.06 -34.51
CA PRO A 943 2.83 9.97 -35.47
C PRO A 943 3.76 8.78 -35.32
N TRP A 944 4.91 8.97 -34.68
CA TRP A 944 5.91 7.92 -34.44
C TRP A 944 5.70 7.11 -33.15
N SER A 945 4.64 7.34 -32.40
CA SER A 945 4.35 6.61 -31.19
C SER A 945 3.93 5.18 -31.46
N GLU A 946 4.87 4.23 -31.41
CA GLU A 946 4.59 2.81 -31.64
C GLU A 946 3.56 2.27 -30.61
N ALA A 947 3.61 2.73 -29.36
CA ALA A 947 2.65 2.37 -28.33
C ALA A 947 1.21 2.79 -28.70
N ALA A 948 1.03 4.00 -29.23
CA ALA A 948 -0.29 4.46 -29.68
C ALA A 948 -0.76 3.68 -30.93
N HIS A 949 0.13 3.33 -31.84
CA HIS A 949 -0.19 2.43 -32.94
C HIS A 949 -0.65 1.07 -32.46
N ARG A 950 0.00 0.47 -31.44
CA ARG A 950 -0.42 -0.82 -30.86
C ARG A 950 -1.83 -0.74 -30.28
N ILE A 951 -2.13 0.32 -29.53
CA ILE A 951 -3.49 0.53 -28.98
C ILE A 951 -4.52 0.62 -30.10
N ALA A 952 -4.25 1.41 -31.14
CA ALA A 952 -5.16 1.55 -32.27
C ALA A 952 -5.36 0.24 -33.05
N ILE A 953 -4.30 -0.56 -33.22
CA ILE A 953 -4.37 -1.89 -33.86
C ILE A 953 -5.22 -2.83 -33.03
N SER A 954 -4.97 -2.91 -31.73
CA SER A 954 -5.70 -3.77 -30.79
C SER A 954 -7.18 -3.40 -30.75
N ALA A 955 -7.48 -2.11 -30.57
CA ALA A 955 -8.85 -1.60 -30.56
C ALA A 955 -9.62 -1.96 -31.84
N ARG A 956 -8.98 -1.83 -33.01
CA ARG A 956 -9.59 -2.21 -34.29
C ARG A 956 -9.83 -3.71 -34.40
N LEU A 957 -8.94 -4.55 -33.85
CA LEU A 957 -9.12 -6.00 -33.84
C LEU A 957 -10.29 -6.39 -32.91
N ASP A 958 -10.40 -5.75 -31.74
CA ASP A 958 -11.50 -5.99 -30.80
C ASP A 958 -12.85 -5.55 -31.37
N LEU A 959 -12.86 -4.51 -32.18
CA LEU A 959 -14.04 -4.04 -32.93
C LEU A 959 -14.36 -4.87 -34.19
N GLY A 960 -13.51 -5.85 -34.54
CA GLY A 960 -13.66 -6.63 -35.77
C GLY A 960 -13.22 -5.92 -37.05
N ASP A 961 -12.68 -4.69 -36.97
CA ASP A 961 -12.15 -3.93 -38.12
C ASP A 961 -10.74 -4.40 -38.50
N ARG A 962 -10.68 -5.64 -38.97
CA ARG A 962 -9.41 -6.24 -39.40
C ARG A 962 -8.71 -5.46 -40.52
N ALA A 963 -9.47 -4.94 -41.46
CA ALA A 963 -8.91 -4.15 -42.55
C ALA A 963 -8.29 -2.83 -42.07
N GLY A 964 -8.93 -2.19 -41.07
CA GLY A 964 -8.41 -1.03 -40.40
C GLY A 964 -7.14 -1.35 -39.61
N ALA A 965 -7.09 -2.47 -38.92
CA ALA A 965 -5.92 -2.93 -38.17
C ALA A 965 -4.72 -3.15 -39.09
N LEU A 966 -4.91 -3.81 -40.24
CA LEU A 966 -3.84 -4.01 -41.21
C LEU A 966 -3.31 -2.69 -41.81
N ARG A 967 -4.20 -1.73 -42.08
CA ARG A 967 -3.76 -0.38 -42.53
C ARG A 967 -2.95 0.35 -41.46
N GLN A 968 -3.36 0.20 -40.18
CA GLN A 968 -2.65 0.80 -39.05
C GLN A 968 -1.26 0.20 -38.86
N ILE A 969 -1.12 -1.12 -39.05
CA ILE A 969 0.17 -1.83 -39.04
C ILE A 969 1.08 -1.32 -40.13
N GLU A 970 0.57 -1.15 -41.35
CA GLU A 970 1.36 -0.63 -42.49
C GLU A 970 1.82 0.80 -42.19
N SER A 971 0.95 1.66 -41.66
CA SER A 971 1.31 3.01 -41.24
C SER A 971 2.40 3.00 -40.15
N CYS A 972 2.29 2.14 -39.17
CA CYS A 972 3.29 1.98 -38.10
C CYS A 972 4.65 1.55 -38.68
N ARG A 973 4.66 0.56 -39.56
CA ARG A 973 5.90 0.08 -40.22
C ARG A 973 6.57 1.15 -41.04
N GLN A 974 5.78 1.91 -41.79
CA GLN A 974 6.32 3.00 -42.60
C GLN A 974 7.00 4.05 -41.71
N MET A 975 6.35 4.44 -40.59
CA MET A 975 6.91 5.42 -39.68
C MET A 975 8.19 4.93 -39.01
N LEU A 976 8.21 3.67 -38.56
CA LEU A 976 9.41 3.07 -37.94
C LEU A 976 10.56 2.94 -38.93
N ALA A 977 10.26 2.60 -40.19
CA ALA A 977 11.27 2.54 -41.28
C ALA A 977 11.89 3.92 -41.58
N GLU A 978 11.10 5.00 -41.51
CA GLU A 978 11.60 6.37 -41.64
C GLU A 978 12.57 6.74 -40.50
N LEU A 979 12.37 6.20 -39.30
CA LEU A 979 13.28 6.37 -38.17
C LEU A 979 14.46 5.38 -38.17
N GLY A 980 14.45 4.37 -39.06
CA GLY A 980 15.47 3.32 -39.11
C GLY A 980 15.42 2.35 -37.92
N VAL A 981 14.25 2.15 -37.31
CA VAL A 981 14.02 1.30 -36.13
C VAL A 981 13.13 0.11 -36.52
N ASP A 982 13.46 -1.07 -36.01
CA ASP A 982 12.63 -2.26 -36.19
C ASP A 982 11.45 -2.25 -35.22
N PRO A 983 10.26 -2.79 -35.63
CA PRO A 983 9.10 -2.91 -34.74
C PRO A 983 9.38 -3.75 -33.50
N GLU A 984 8.84 -3.34 -32.37
CA GLU A 984 8.88 -4.10 -31.10
C GLU A 984 8.16 -5.47 -31.23
N GLY A 985 8.56 -6.42 -30.37
CA GLY A 985 8.00 -7.77 -30.38
C GLY A 985 6.47 -7.83 -30.26
N GLU A 986 5.89 -6.91 -29.50
CA GLU A 986 4.44 -6.77 -29.30
C GLU A 986 3.73 -6.32 -30.58
N THR A 987 4.30 -5.38 -31.32
CA THR A 987 3.77 -4.92 -32.59
C THR A 987 3.79 -6.04 -33.66
N LEU A 988 4.88 -6.83 -33.69
CA LEU A 988 4.99 -8.02 -34.52
C LEU A 988 3.97 -9.12 -34.15
N MET A 989 3.63 -9.22 -32.88
CA MET A 989 2.59 -10.16 -32.41
C MET A 989 1.20 -9.74 -32.88
N LEU A 990 0.85 -8.47 -32.75
CA LEU A 990 -0.42 -7.91 -33.22
C LEU A 990 -0.55 -8.03 -34.74
N GLU A 991 0.55 -7.84 -35.47
CA GLU A 991 0.57 -8.05 -36.91
C GLU A 991 0.25 -9.49 -37.31
N ARG A 992 0.84 -10.47 -36.59
CA ARG A 992 0.53 -11.89 -36.84
C ARG A 992 -0.95 -12.19 -36.54
N LEU A 993 -1.49 -11.60 -35.44
CA LEU A 993 -2.90 -11.74 -35.10
C LEU A 993 -3.82 -11.15 -36.18
N ALA A 994 -3.49 -9.95 -36.69
CA ALA A 994 -4.25 -9.30 -37.76
C ALA A 994 -4.20 -10.05 -39.09
N ARG A 995 -3.14 -10.79 -39.42
CA ARG A 995 -2.98 -11.54 -40.68
C ARG A 995 -3.58 -12.94 -40.64
N ARG A 996 -3.97 -13.48 -39.49
CA ARG A 996 -4.60 -14.82 -39.43
C ARG A 996 -5.96 -14.81 -40.10
N THR A 997 -6.16 -15.63 -41.14
CA THR A 997 -7.48 -15.94 -41.72
C THR A 997 -8.25 -16.80 -40.74
N ASP A 998 -9.46 -16.43 -40.41
CA ASP A 998 -10.37 -17.29 -39.63
C ASP A 998 -10.62 -18.58 -40.41
N PRO A 999 -10.43 -19.77 -39.81
CA PRO A 999 -10.64 -21.03 -40.53
C PRO A 999 -12.13 -21.35 -40.80
N THR A 1000 -13.05 -20.38 -40.58
CA THR A 1000 -14.48 -20.56 -40.79
C THR A 1000 -15.04 -19.95 -42.08
N ASP A 1001 -14.15 -19.43 -42.98
CA ASP A 1001 -14.53 -18.86 -44.27
C ASP A 1001 -14.20 -19.76 -45.49
N ASP A 1002 -14.11 -21.11 -45.28
CA ASP A 1002 -14.15 -22.11 -46.37
C ASP A 1002 -15.30 -23.08 -46.21
#